data_1bb78703685f683c9658a547d4dc2a3e
#
_entry.id   1bb78703685f683c9658a547d4dc2a3e
#
_cell.length_a   1.000
_cell.length_b   1.000
_cell.length_c   1.000
_cell.angle_alpha   90.00
_cell.angle_beta   90.00
_cell.angle_gamma   90.00
#
_symmetry.space_group_name_H-M   'P 1'
#
loop_
_entity.id
_entity.type
_entity.pdbx_description
1 polymer ?
#
loop_
_entity_poly.entity_id
_entity_poly.type
_entity_poly.pdbx_seq_one_letter_code
_entity_poly.pdbx_strand_id
1 'polypeptide(L)'
;MLKKELTLLNVYAIATGTTLSAGFFLLPGIAFNEAGPAVVLSYMIAAIPLIPAMFSMVELSTAMPRAGGAYYFLDRSMGPFVGTIGGLGTWLALVFKTAFALIGMGAYLSIFWPEVPIVMLAVILAVLFGIVNLFGAKKTGTFQVFMVFALLLILLAFIGKGIPEINSVHFEGFFDKGTESIISTAGLVYISYVGVTNIASVAEEVQNPERNLPLGVFLAIGTAIIVYAVGTTIMVGVLPANELAQDLTPVASTAEIIFGEWGKIAVTVAAVIAFASVANAGILSASRYPLAMSRDHLIPSKFAKLTARNIPHYGIAVTVVLIILLVLTLDIARIAKLASAFQLLMFALICLAVVVMRESQIEAYDPGYRSPFYPWMQIFGVFSPLWLIAEMGALPILFSLGLVTLGTVWYFAYAQNRVVRSGAIYHLFARLGEQRFEGLDRELRGIMKEKGVREEDPFDEVVARAQVMEFTKEHQFGEITRQVAIEFERNLGVDAKELEQGFLKGSRIGATPISRGAALPHIRLPDLKLAEMVIVRVNELCFVEAPDFSGKISLQGPIHAFFYLISPNENPGQHLRILAQIAGRIDDENFLKDWLDASDEQELKEILLRDERFLSLRIRNNTPSSVFIGRSLKDIRMPEGCLVALIRRRGETIVPRGLTVLLEGDRLTIIGDAQGIEQLNNKYN
;
A
#
# COMPACT_ATOMS: atom_id res chain seq x y z
N MET A 1 -4.90 -5.23 12.30
CA MET A 1 -4.77 -5.90 10.98
C MET A 1 -6.06 -6.63 10.65
N LEU A 2 -6.50 -6.57 9.40
CA LEU A 2 -7.62 -7.38 8.94
C LEU A 2 -7.20 -8.86 8.92
N LYS A 3 -8.14 -9.78 9.20
CA LYS A 3 -7.82 -11.22 9.12
C LYS A 3 -7.42 -11.58 7.70
N LYS A 4 -6.30 -12.27 7.53
CA LYS A 4 -5.84 -12.81 6.24
C LYS A 4 -6.68 -14.03 5.86
N GLU A 5 -7.79 -13.81 5.14
CA GLU A 5 -8.75 -14.87 4.79
C GLU A 5 -8.80 -15.18 3.28
N LEU A 6 -8.25 -14.28 2.43
CA LEU A 6 -8.34 -14.42 0.98
C LEU A 6 -7.25 -15.36 0.43
N THR A 7 -7.68 -16.48 -0.15
CA THR A 7 -6.81 -17.45 -0.83
C THR A 7 -6.49 -17.01 -2.26
N LEU A 8 -5.59 -17.72 -2.97
CA LEU A 8 -5.30 -17.50 -4.39
C LEU A 8 -6.58 -17.50 -5.24
N LEU A 9 -7.51 -18.43 -4.97
CA LEU A 9 -8.77 -18.55 -5.70
C LEU A 9 -9.66 -17.31 -5.51
N ASN A 10 -9.71 -16.77 -4.29
CA ASN A 10 -10.45 -15.53 -4.02
C ASN A 10 -9.82 -14.33 -4.75
N VAL A 11 -8.48 -14.21 -4.74
CA VAL A 11 -7.74 -13.16 -5.44
C VAL A 11 -8.03 -13.23 -6.95
N TYR A 12 -7.91 -14.42 -7.54
CA TYR A 12 -8.23 -14.65 -8.94
C TYR A 12 -9.68 -14.30 -9.28
N ALA A 13 -10.64 -14.74 -8.47
CA ALA A 13 -12.06 -14.47 -8.69
C ALA A 13 -12.40 -12.98 -8.56
N ILE A 14 -11.85 -12.28 -7.56
CA ILE A 14 -12.06 -10.84 -7.41
C ILE A 14 -11.50 -10.09 -8.62
N ALA A 15 -10.26 -10.41 -9.05
CA ALA A 15 -9.63 -9.78 -10.21
C ALA A 15 -10.41 -10.02 -11.50
N THR A 16 -10.70 -11.29 -11.78
CA THR A 16 -11.38 -11.71 -13.01
C THR A 16 -12.79 -11.15 -13.05
N GLY A 17 -13.56 -11.27 -11.97
CA GLY A 17 -14.96 -10.81 -11.92
C GLY A 17 -15.11 -9.30 -12.06
N THR A 18 -14.17 -8.52 -11.51
CA THR A 18 -14.18 -7.06 -11.67
C THR A 18 -13.62 -6.59 -13.01
N THR A 19 -12.90 -7.46 -13.72
CA THR A 19 -12.36 -7.18 -15.06
C THR A 19 -13.38 -7.59 -16.13
N LEU A 20 -13.86 -8.84 -16.12
CA LEU A 20 -14.82 -9.35 -17.08
C LEU A 20 -16.26 -8.86 -16.77
N SER A 21 -16.53 -7.59 -16.94
CA SER A 21 -17.83 -6.98 -16.70
C SER A 21 -18.22 -5.99 -17.80
N ALA A 22 -18.33 -4.72 -17.48
CA ALA A 22 -18.73 -3.67 -18.42
C ALA A 22 -17.86 -3.64 -19.69
N GLY A 23 -16.57 -3.95 -19.58
CA GLY A 23 -15.66 -3.99 -20.71
C GLY A 23 -15.97 -5.09 -21.73
N PHE A 24 -16.53 -6.22 -21.29
CA PHE A 24 -16.88 -7.32 -22.17
C PHE A 24 -18.33 -7.19 -22.70
N PHE A 25 -19.25 -6.86 -21.82
CA PHE A 25 -20.68 -6.92 -22.12
C PHE A 25 -21.21 -5.68 -22.86
N LEU A 26 -20.63 -4.49 -22.62
CA LEU A 26 -21.15 -3.23 -23.15
C LEU A 26 -20.25 -2.60 -24.22
N LEU A 27 -18.94 -2.63 -24.00
CA LEU A 27 -18.00 -1.80 -24.76
C LEU A 27 -17.73 -2.27 -26.21
N PRO A 28 -17.83 -3.57 -26.58
CA PRO A 28 -17.49 -4.01 -27.92
C PRO A 28 -18.28 -3.34 -29.03
N GLY A 29 -19.59 -3.09 -28.85
CA GLY A 29 -20.41 -2.37 -29.83
C GLY A 29 -19.99 -0.91 -30.03
N ILE A 30 -19.73 -0.20 -28.92
CA ILE A 30 -19.22 1.18 -28.93
C ILE A 30 -17.85 1.24 -29.62
N ALA A 31 -16.94 0.34 -29.26
CA ALA A 31 -15.60 0.25 -29.81
C ALA A 31 -15.58 -0.16 -31.29
N PHE A 32 -16.50 -1.04 -31.70
CA PHE A 32 -16.67 -1.42 -33.10
C PHE A 32 -17.10 -0.22 -33.99
N ASN A 33 -17.91 0.67 -33.46
CA ASN A 33 -18.29 1.87 -34.18
C ASN A 33 -17.08 2.76 -34.54
N GLU A 34 -16.04 2.79 -33.67
CA GLU A 34 -14.81 3.56 -33.90
C GLU A 34 -13.79 2.80 -34.79
N ALA A 35 -13.48 1.54 -34.47
CA ALA A 35 -12.41 0.78 -35.13
C ALA A 35 -12.88 -0.23 -36.20
N GLY A 36 -14.19 -0.46 -36.32
CA GLY A 36 -14.70 -1.52 -37.19
C GLY A 36 -14.26 -2.90 -36.77
N PRO A 37 -14.08 -3.86 -37.69
CA PRO A 37 -13.65 -5.21 -37.35
C PRO A 37 -12.31 -5.30 -36.65
N ALA A 38 -11.43 -4.29 -36.82
CA ALA A 38 -10.13 -4.19 -36.15
C ALA A 38 -10.23 -3.90 -34.63
N VAL A 39 -11.43 -3.76 -34.06
CA VAL A 39 -11.67 -3.66 -32.62
C VAL A 39 -11.01 -4.80 -31.85
N VAL A 40 -10.88 -5.99 -32.44
CA VAL A 40 -10.16 -7.14 -31.87
C VAL A 40 -8.70 -6.77 -31.55
N LEU A 41 -8.02 -6.11 -32.50
CA LEU A 41 -6.64 -5.63 -32.28
C LEU A 41 -6.60 -4.53 -31.22
N SER A 42 -7.60 -3.64 -31.17
CA SER A 42 -7.68 -2.60 -30.15
C SER A 42 -7.71 -3.18 -28.73
N TYR A 43 -8.45 -4.24 -28.49
CA TYR A 43 -8.45 -4.94 -27.20
C TYR A 43 -7.09 -5.58 -26.89
N MET A 44 -6.43 -6.18 -27.87
CA MET A 44 -5.09 -6.77 -27.68
C MET A 44 -4.04 -5.68 -27.39
N ILE A 45 -4.06 -4.57 -28.12
CA ILE A 45 -3.15 -3.43 -27.92
C ILE A 45 -3.38 -2.80 -26.55
N ALA A 46 -4.63 -2.65 -26.11
CA ALA A 46 -4.96 -2.12 -24.80
C ALA A 46 -4.37 -2.93 -23.63
N ALA A 47 -4.15 -4.24 -23.82
CA ALA A 47 -3.52 -5.08 -22.81
C ALA A 47 -2.03 -4.82 -22.64
N ILE A 48 -1.34 -4.25 -23.64
CA ILE A 48 0.11 -4.06 -23.63
C ILE A 48 0.56 -3.12 -22.48
N PRO A 49 0.04 -1.88 -22.33
CA PRO A 49 0.42 -1.01 -21.22
C PRO A 49 -0.09 -1.47 -19.85
N LEU A 50 -1.07 -2.39 -19.82
CA LEU A 50 -1.53 -2.97 -18.57
C LEU A 50 -0.46 -3.83 -17.90
N ILE A 51 0.34 -4.57 -18.68
CA ILE A 51 1.34 -5.50 -18.16
C ILE A 51 2.33 -4.82 -17.22
N PRO A 52 3.09 -3.78 -17.65
CA PRO A 52 4.04 -3.08 -16.75
C PRO A 52 3.35 -2.42 -15.55
N ALA A 53 2.13 -1.91 -15.74
CA ALA A 53 1.37 -1.31 -14.67
C ALA A 53 1.00 -2.35 -13.58
N MET A 54 0.62 -3.56 -13.98
CA MET A 54 0.27 -4.63 -13.04
C MET A 54 1.50 -5.20 -12.33
N PHE A 55 2.61 -5.40 -13.03
CA PHE A 55 3.88 -5.77 -12.40
C PHE A 55 4.27 -4.75 -11.33
N SER A 56 4.20 -3.46 -11.66
CA SER A 56 4.51 -2.37 -10.73
C SER A 56 3.52 -2.30 -9.56
N MET A 57 2.22 -2.47 -9.82
CA MET A 57 1.19 -2.50 -8.79
C MET A 57 1.37 -3.66 -7.81
N VAL A 58 1.70 -4.86 -8.31
CA VAL A 58 1.94 -6.04 -7.47
C VAL A 58 3.19 -5.84 -6.62
N GLU A 59 4.26 -5.29 -7.18
CA GLU A 59 5.47 -4.97 -6.43
C GLU A 59 5.19 -4.03 -5.27
N LEU A 60 4.51 -2.90 -5.52
CA LEU A 60 4.14 -1.95 -4.47
C LEU A 60 3.17 -2.55 -3.45
N SER A 61 2.23 -3.41 -3.90
CA SER A 61 1.28 -4.07 -3.01
C SER A 61 1.93 -5.09 -2.08
N THR A 62 3.00 -5.75 -2.52
CA THR A 62 3.78 -6.68 -1.68
C THR A 62 4.74 -5.95 -0.76
N ALA A 63 5.27 -4.79 -1.18
CA ALA A 63 6.09 -3.92 -0.34
C ALA A 63 5.26 -3.22 0.75
N MET A 64 4.09 -2.71 0.40
CA MET A 64 3.25 -1.86 1.25
C MET A 64 1.79 -2.36 1.27
N PRO A 65 1.47 -3.49 1.93
CA PRO A 65 0.12 -4.08 1.96
C PRO A 65 -0.80 -3.32 2.91
N ARG A 66 -1.17 -2.10 2.54
CA ARG A 66 -2.11 -1.23 3.27
C ARG A 66 -3.36 -0.95 2.47
N ALA A 67 -4.48 -0.75 3.16
CA ALA A 67 -5.69 -0.24 2.54
C ALA A 67 -5.46 1.18 2.02
N GLY A 68 -5.84 1.45 0.77
CA GLY A 68 -5.60 2.74 0.10
C GLY A 68 -5.11 2.58 -1.34
N GLY A 69 -4.59 1.39 -1.69
CA GLY A 69 -4.22 1.03 -3.06
C GLY A 69 -3.28 2.04 -3.71
N ALA A 70 -3.58 2.41 -4.96
CA ALA A 70 -2.75 3.29 -5.78
C ALA A 70 -2.44 4.65 -5.11
N TYR A 71 -3.41 5.26 -4.42
CA TYR A 71 -3.20 6.51 -3.68
C TYR A 71 -2.05 6.37 -2.67
N TYR A 72 -2.10 5.33 -1.84
CA TYR A 72 -1.10 5.11 -0.79
C TYR A 72 0.30 4.96 -1.37
N PHE A 73 0.42 4.21 -2.46
CA PHE A 73 1.71 4.01 -3.13
C PHE A 73 2.28 5.32 -3.70
N LEU A 74 1.44 6.14 -4.33
CA LEU A 74 1.85 7.42 -4.90
C LEU A 74 2.25 8.44 -3.82
N ASP A 75 1.50 8.50 -2.72
CA ASP A 75 1.80 9.41 -1.61
C ASP A 75 3.13 9.02 -0.94
N ARG A 76 3.38 7.73 -0.69
CA ARG A 76 4.60 7.27 -0.04
C ARG A 76 5.84 7.31 -0.95
N SER A 77 5.67 7.12 -2.25
CA SER A 77 6.79 7.21 -3.20
C SER A 77 7.13 8.65 -3.60
N MET A 78 6.15 9.42 -4.02
CA MET A 78 6.36 10.75 -4.61
C MET A 78 5.89 11.91 -3.73
N GLY A 79 5.41 11.63 -2.54
CA GLY A 79 4.99 12.62 -1.55
C GLY A 79 3.55 13.10 -1.69
N PRO A 80 3.07 13.96 -0.74
CA PRO A 80 1.67 14.35 -0.61
C PRO A 80 1.12 15.12 -1.81
N PHE A 81 1.96 15.82 -2.56
CA PHE A 81 1.55 16.52 -3.77
C PHE A 81 1.05 15.55 -4.83
N VAL A 82 1.88 14.59 -5.21
CA VAL A 82 1.50 13.56 -6.19
C VAL A 82 0.45 12.60 -5.61
N GLY A 83 0.52 12.32 -4.32
CA GLY A 83 -0.50 11.59 -3.58
C GLY A 83 -1.88 12.22 -3.69
N THR A 84 -1.98 13.55 -3.62
CA THR A 84 -3.25 14.28 -3.80
C THR A 84 -3.81 14.09 -5.20
N ILE A 85 -2.98 14.27 -6.23
CA ILE A 85 -3.37 14.06 -7.64
C ILE A 85 -3.77 12.60 -7.86
N GLY A 86 -2.95 11.66 -7.38
CA GLY A 86 -3.19 10.23 -7.50
C GLY A 86 -4.45 9.75 -6.78
N GLY A 87 -4.70 10.29 -5.58
CA GLY A 87 -5.91 9.99 -4.81
C GLY A 87 -7.18 10.47 -5.49
N LEU A 88 -7.21 11.73 -5.94
CA LEU A 88 -8.33 12.29 -6.69
C LEU A 88 -8.52 11.56 -8.03
N GLY A 89 -7.42 11.29 -8.76
CA GLY A 89 -7.48 10.61 -10.05
C GLY A 89 -7.99 9.19 -9.94
N THR A 90 -7.52 8.41 -8.99
CA THR A 90 -7.99 7.04 -8.78
C THR A 90 -9.45 7.03 -8.30
N TRP A 91 -9.83 7.94 -7.41
CA TRP A 91 -11.22 8.08 -6.99
C TRP A 91 -12.14 8.37 -8.17
N LEU A 92 -11.80 9.37 -8.99
CA LEU A 92 -12.58 9.72 -10.19
C LEU A 92 -12.61 8.56 -11.20
N ALA A 93 -11.48 7.90 -11.47
CA ALA A 93 -11.46 6.73 -12.36
C ALA A 93 -12.46 5.64 -11.91
N LEU A 94 -12.52 5.36 -10.61
CA LEU A 94 -13.50 4.42 -10.04
C LEU A 94 -14.94 4.93 -10.13
N VAL A 95 -15.18 6.23 -9.94
CA VAL A 95 -16.49 6.86 -10.09
C VAL A 95 -16.98 6.70 -11.54
N PHE A 96 -16.13 7.06 -12.53
CA PHE A 96 -16.45 6.90 -13.96
C PHE A 96 -16.68 5.43 -14.34
N LYS A 97 -15.83 4.52 -13.89
CA LYS A 97 -15.98 3.09 -14.13
C LYS A 97 -17.28 2.55 -13.55
N THR A 98 -17.67 3.00 -12.36
CA THR A 98 -18.92 2.58 -11.73
C THR A 98 -20.14 3.14 -12.45
N ALA A 99 -20.07 4.40 -12.89
CA ALA A 99 -21.10 5.01 -13.75
C ALA A 99 -21.28 4.20 -15.06
N PHE A 100 -20.17 3.85 -15.71
CA PHE A 100 -20.17 3.01 -16.90
C PHE A 100 -20.80 1.62 -16.66
N ALA A 101 -20.48 0.98 -15.55
CA ALA A 101 -21.07 -0.32 -15.18
C ALA A 101 -22.57 -0.23 -14.90
N LEU A 102 -23.04 0.86 -14.26
CA LEU A 102 -24.47 1.06 -13.98
C LEU A 102 -25.28 1.34 -15.24
N ILE A 103 -24.70 2.08 -16.21
CA ILE A 103 -25.32 2.27 -17.53
C ILE A 103 -25.40 0.93 -18.28
N GLY A 104 -24.32 0.14 -18.24
CA GLY A 104 -24.32 -1.21 -18.83
C GLY A 104 -25.38 -2.11 -18.20
N MET A 105 -25.52 -2.09 -16.87
CA MET A 105 -26.59 -2.80 -16.18
C MET A 105 -27.97 -2.33 -16.64
N GLY A 106 -28.17 -1.02 -16.79
CA GLY A 106 -29.40 -0.43 -17.32
C GLY A 106 -29.71 -0.89 -18.74
N ALA A 107 -28.68 -0.95 -19.63
CA ALA A 107 -28.83 -1.44 -20.99
C ALA A 107 -29.25 -2.91 -21.05
N TYR A 108 -28.68 -3.78 -20.22
CA TYR A 108 -29.09 -5.19 -20.15
C TYR A 108 -30.46 -5.38 -19.49
N LEU A 109 -30.82 -4.56 -18.52
CA LEU A 109 -32.15 -4.58 -17.93
C LEU A 109 -33.23 -4.07 -18.89
N SER A 110 -32.91 -3.15 -19.80
CA SER A 110 -33.86 -2.67 -20.80
C SER A 110 -34.29 -3.74 -21.81
N ILE A 111 -33.58 -4.88 -21.89
CA ILE A 111 -34.02 -6.06 -22.62
C ILE A 111 -35.36 -6.60 -22.06
N PHE A 112 -35.54 -6.54 -20.73
CA PHE A 112 -36.76 -6.97 -20.06
C PHE A 112 -37.80 -5.84 -19.89
N TRP A 113 -37.32 -4.59 -19.83
CA TRP A 113 -38.17 -3.39 -19.69
C TRP A 113 -37.82 -2.31 -20.71
N PRO A 114 -38.19 -2.50 -22.00
CA PRO A 114 -37.82 -1.58 -23.11
C PRO A 114 -38.35 -0.16 -22.94
N GLU A 115 -39.46 -0.02 -22.20
CA GLU A 115 -40.14 1.28 -22.00
C GLU A 115 -39.39 2.22 -21.05
N VAL A 116 -38.46 1.67 -20.21
CA VAL A 116 -37.76 2.46 -19.21
C VAL A 116 -36.43 2.96 -19.79
N PRO A 117 -36.17 4.28 -19.79
CA PRO A 117 -34.90 4.83 -20.28
C PRO A 117 -33.68 4.28 -19.52
N ILE A 118 -32.64 3.89 -20.24
CA ILE A 118 -31.40 3.30 -19.65
C ILE A 118 -30.81 4.21 -18.58
N VAL A 119 -30.79 5.54 -18.82
CA VAL A 119 -30.29 6.54 -17.88
C VAL A 119 -31.07 6.52 -16.56
N MET A 120 -32.41 6.39 -16.63
CA MET A 120 -33.27 6.32 -15.45
C MET A 120 -32.98 5.04 -14.65
N LEU A 121 -32.83 3.90 -15.32
CA LEU A 121 -32.44 2.64 -14.67
C LEU A 121 -31.09 2.79 -13.99
N ALA A 122 -30.08 3.38 -14.65
CA ALA A 122 -28.76 3.58 -14.09
C ALA A 122 -28.78 4.48 -12.83
N VAL A 123 -29.60 5.54 -12.82
CA VAL A 123 -29.77 6.42 -11.65
C VAL A 123 -30.44 5.68 -10.50
N ILE A 124 -31.51 4.94 -10.76
CA ILE A 124 -32.18 4.12 -9.73
C ILE A 124 -31.21 3.12 -9.12
N LEU A 125 -30.42 2.43 -9.95
CA LEU A 125 -29.41 1.49 -9.52
C LEU A 125 -28.28 2.16 -8.71
N ALA A 126 -27.84 3.37 -9.09
CA ALA A 126 -26.85 4.14 -8.34
C ALA A 126 -27.33 4.42 -6.91
N VAL A 127 -28.58 4.86 -6.77
CA VAL A 127 -29.21 5.11 -5.46
C VAL A 127 -29.33 3.81 -4.67
N LEU A 128 -29.83 2.74 -5.30
CA LEU A 128 -30.01 1.43 -4.65
C LEU A 128 -28.68 0.90 -4.10
N PHE A 129 -27.64 0.84 -4.93
CA PHE A 129 -26.31 0.38 -4.47
C PHE A 129 -25.68 1.34 -3.47
N GLY A 130 -25.96 2.64 -3.58
CA GLY A 130 -25.56 3.62 -2.55
C GLY A 130 -26.16 3.29 -1.19
N ILE A 131 -27.47 3.03 -1.15
CA ILE A 131 -28.19 2.64 0.06
C ILE A 131 -27.64 1.31 0.62
N VAL A 132 -27.46 0.29 -0.23
CA VAL A 132 -26.89 -1.01 0.18
C VAL A 132 -25.54 -0.83 0.85
N ASN A 133 -24.67 0.01 0.29
CA ASN A 133 -23.36 0.30 0.85
C ASN A 133 -23.42 1.07 2.17
N LEU A 134 -24.44 1.90 2.41
CA LEU A 134 -24.65 2.60 3.70
C LEU A 134 -25.10 1.64 4.81
N PHE A 135 -25.70 0.49 4.49
CA PHE A 135 -26.04 -0.55 5.47
C PHE A 135 -24.89 -1.51 5.79
N GLY A 136 -23.81 -1.48 5.01
CA GLY A 136 -22.62 -2.31 5.16
C GLY A 136 -22.76 -3.65 4.43
N ALA A 137 -22.13 -3.77 3.29
CA ALA A 137 -22.06 -5.05 2.58
C ALA A 137 -21.13 -6.01 3.35
N LYS A 138 -21.69 -7.08 3.93
CA LYS A 138 -20.87 -8.18 4.47
C LYS A 138 -20.10 -8.85 3.33
N LYS A 139 -18.83 -9.14 3.57
CA LYS A 139 -17.94 -9.84 2.65
C LYS A 139 -18.54 -11.19 2.24
N THR A 140 -18.67 -11.38 0.94
CA THR A 140 -19.12 -12.64 0.34
C THR A 140 -18.06 -13.19 -0.63
N GLY A 141 -16.81 -13.35 -0.15
CA GLY A 141 -15.71 -13.87 -0.98
C GLY A 141 -16.05 -15.21 -1.65
N THR A 142 -16.69 -16.13 -0.93
CA THR A 142 -17.11 -17.43 -1.47
C THR A 142 -18.19 -17.29 -2.53
N PHE A 143 -19.17 -16.38 -2.31
CA PHE A 143 -20.22 -16.11 -3.29
C PHE A 143 -19.65 -15.51 -4.57
N GLN A 144 -18.70 -14.62 -4.47
CA GLN A 144 -18.02 -14.01 -5.62
C GLN A 144 -17.22 -15.05 -6.42
N VAL A 145 -16.55 -16.00 -5.76
CA VAL A 145 -15.90 -17.12 -6.43
C VAL A 145 -16.90 -17.91 -7.25
N PHE A 146 -18.03 -18.32 -6.66
CA PHE A 146 -19.08 -19.06 -7.36
C PHE A 146 -19.60 -18.28 -8.58
N MET A 147 -19.87 -16.99 -8.42
CA MET A 147 -20.37 -16.12 -9.49
C MET A 147 -19.41 -16.02 -10.66
N VAL A 148 -18.11 -15.86 -10.38
CA VAL A 148 -17.08 -15.76 -11.42
C VAL A 148 -16.90 -17.07 -12.16
N PHE A 149 -16.93 -18.21 -11.45
CA PHE A 149 -16.86 -19.51 -12.12
C PHE A 149 -18.09 -19.81 -12.98
N ALA A 150 -19.30 -19.42 -12.51
CA ALA A 150 -20.51 -19.53 -13.33
C ALA A 150 -20.42 -18.63 -14.58
N LEU A 151 -19.91 -17.41 -14.44
CA LEU A 151 -19.66 -16.51 -15.57
C LEU A 151 -18.67 -17.14 -16.56
N LEU A 152 -17.53 -17.65 -16.08
CA LEU A 152 -16.51 -18.27 -16.94
C LEU A 152 -17.05 -19.51 -17.66
N LEU A 153 -17.94 -20.28 -17.03
CA LEU A 153 -18.60 -21.42 -17.67
C LEU A 153 -19.50 -20.97 -18.82
N ILE A 154 -20.29 -19.90 -18.60
CA ILE A 154 -21.14 -19.33 -19.63
C ILE A 154 -20.29 -18.79 -20.80
N LEU A 155 -19.21 -18.08 -20.48
CA LEU A 155 -18.27 -17.58 -21.50
C LEU A 155 -17.57 -18.70 -22.25
N LEU A 156 -17.20 -19.81 -21.58
CA LEU A 156 -16.63 -20.97 -22.23
C LEU A 156 -17.62 -21.62 -23.21
N ALA A 157 -18.90 -21.74 -22.83
CA ALA A 157 -19.95 -22.21 -23.73
C ALA A 157 -20.15 -21.24 -24.92
N PHE A 158 -20.14 -19.91 -24.65
CA PHE A 158 -20.23 -18.88 -25.67
C PHE A 158 -19.08 -19.00 -26.67
N ILE A 159 -17.85 -19.17 -26.20
CA ILE A 159 -16.67 -19.34 -27.04
C ILE A 159 -16.74 -20.65 -27.82
N GLY A 160 -17.05 -21.75 -27.17
CA GLY A 160 -17.07 -23.08 -27.79
C GLY A 160 -18.07 -23.22 -28.94
N LYS A 161 -19.26 -22.64 -28.80
CA LYS A 161 -20.28 -22.61 -29.86
C LYS A 161 -20.14 -21.42 -30.82
N GLY A 162 -19.57 -20.30 -30.34
CA GLY A 162 -19.45 -19.09 -31.17
C GLY A 162 -18.37 -19.19 -32.24
N ILE A 163 -17.26 -19.90 -31.98
CA ILE A 163 -16.17 -20.06 -32.95
C ILE A 163 -16.65 -20.67 -34.28
N PRO A 164 -17.46 -21.78 -34.28
CA PRO A 164 -17.97 -22.34 -35.54
C PRO A 164 -18.90 -21.43 -36.31
N GLU A 165 -19.57 -20.47 -35.68
CA GLU A 165 -20.53 -19.55 -36.31
C GLU A 165 -19.86 -18.30 -36.87
N ILE A 166 -18.53 -18.17 -36.80
CA ILE A 166 -17.78 -17.02 -37.34
C ILE A 166 -17.87 -17.00 -38.86
N ASN A 167 -18.38 -15.89 -39.40
CA ASN A 167 -18.39 -15.62 -40.83
C ASN A 167 -17.23 -14.67 -41.18
N SER A 168 -16.32 -15.14 -42.05
CA SER A 168 -15.15 -14.36 -42.46
C SER A 168 -15.50 -13.08 -43.25
N VAL A 169 -16.67 -13.03 -43.86
CA VAL A 169 -17.16 -11.84 -44.60
C VAL A 169 -17.31 -10.63 -43.68
N HIS A 170 -17.62 -10.83 -42.42
CA HIS A 170 -17.74 -9.74 -41.43
C HIS A 170 -16.42 -9.05 -41.08
N PHE A 171 -15.28 -9.65 -41.48
CA PHE A 171 -13.95 -9.05 -41.34
C PHE A 171 -13.46 -8.31 -42.60
N GLU A 172 -14.27 -8.23 -43.67
CA GLU A 172 -13.95 -7.40 -44.82
C GLU A 172 -13.79 -5.95 -44.41
N GLY A 173 -12.83 -5.22 -45.00
CA GLY A 173 -12.53 -3.84 -44.60
C GLY A 173 -11.86 -3.72 -43.22
N PHE A 174 -11.15 -4.75 -42.77
CA PHE A 174 -10.57 -4.82 -41.43
C PHE A 174 -9.75 -3.58 -41.01
N PHE A 175 -9.05 -2.95 -41.95
CA PHE A 175 -8.24 -1.75 -41.71
C PHE A 175 -8.85 -0.45 -42.31
N ASP A 176 -10.10 -0.45 -42.79
CA ASP A 176 -10.71 0.69 -43.48
C ASP A 176 -10.82 1.94 -42.59
N LYS A 177 -10.90 1.76 -41.26
CA LYS A 177 -10.93 2.86 -40.29
C LYS A 177 -9.55 3.47 -40.00
N GLY A 178 -8.48 2.89 -40.55
CA GLY A 178 -7.09 3.33 -40.31
C GLY A 178 -6.48 2.93 -38.96
N THR A 179 -5.17 3.01 -38.89
CA THR A 179 -4.41 2.62 -37.69
C THR A 179 -4.62 3.56 -36.50
N GLU A 180 -4.84 4.85 -36.75
CA GLU A 180 -5.14 5.84 -35.71
C GLU A 180 -6.41 5.46 -34.94
N SER A 181 -7.44 5.03 -35.65
CA SER A 181 -8.70 4.59 -35.06
C SER A 181 -8.51 3.34 -34.18
N ILE A 182 -7.66 2.39 -34.60
CA ILE A 182 -7.34 1.19 -33.80
C ILE A 182 -6.67 1.57 -32.50
N ILE A 183 -5.69 2.49 -32.54
CA ILE A 183 -4.93 2.92 -31.35
C ILE A 183 -5.81 3.77 -30.41
N SER A 184 -6.58 4.71 -30.97
CA SER A 184 -7.54 5.51 -30.20
C SER A 184 -8.56 4.62 -29.50
N THR A 185 -9.08 3.61 -30.21
CA THR A 185 -10.01 2.62 -29.65
C THR A 185 -9.33 1.74 -28.60
N ALA A 186 -8.03 1.41 -28.75
CA ALA A 186 -7.29 0.72 -27.72
C ALA A 186 -7.26 1.53 -26.39
N GLY A 187 -7.09 2.85 -26.49
CA GLY A 187 -7.26 3.75 -25.36
C GLY A 187 -8.67 3.71 -24.76
N LEU A 188 -9.71 3.76 -25.59
CA LEU A 188 -11.10 3.67 -25.16
C LEU A 188 -11.38 2.36 -24.41
N VAL A 189 -11.00 1.21 -24.97
CA VAL A 189 -11.29 -0.11 -24.37
C VAL A 189 -10.42 -0.45 -23.18
N TYR A 190 -9.43 0.38 -22.84
CA TYR A 190 -8.55 0.14 -21.70
C TYR A 190 -9.31 0.04 -20.37
N ILE A 191 -10.43 0.73 -20.21
CA ILE A 191 -11.30 0.62 -19.03
C ILE A 191 -11.70 -0.83 -18.73
N SER A 192 -11.75 -1.68 -19.76
CA SER A 192 -12.09 -3.10 -19.63
C SER A 192 -11.15 -3.84 -18.68
N TYR A 193 -9.88 -3.47 -18.68
CA TYR A 193 -8.83 -4.13 -17.90
C TYR A 193 -8.65 -3.56 -16.48
N VAL A 194 -9.26 -2.42 -16.18
CA VAL A 194 -9.07 -1.68 -14.91
C VAL A 194 -9.52 -2.48 -13.67
N GLY A 195 -10.34 -3.51 -13.83
CA GLY A 195 -10.85 -4.32 -12.72
C GLY A 195 -9.78 -4.97 -11.84
N VAL A 196 -8.64 -5.31 -12.43
CA VAL A 196 -7.54 -5.97 -11.73
C VAL A 196 -6.98 -5.12 -10.58
N THR A 197 -7.08 -3.78 -10.66
CA THR A 197 -6.58 -2.86 -9.62
C THR A 197 -7.31 -2.97 -8.28
N ASN A 198 -8.53 -3.49 -8.27
CA ASN A 198 -9.30 -3.65 -7.03
C ASN A 198 -8.61 -4.59 -6.02
N ILE A 199 -7.70 -5.46 -6.49
CA ILE A 199 -6.91 -6.35 -5.64
C ILE A 199 -5.97 -5.57 -4.72
N ALA A 200 -5.38 -4.46 -5.18
CA ALA A 200 -4.52 -3.63 -4.35
C ALA A 200 -5.24 -3.10 -3.10
N SER A 201 -6.56 -2.89 -3.18
CA SER A 201 -7.36 -2.42 -2.04
C SER A 201 -7.66 -3.50 -0.99
N VAL A 202 -7.49 -4.78 -1.34
CA VAL A 202 -7.72 -5.94 -0.45
C VAL A 202 -6.43 -6.72 -0.16
N ALA A 203 -5.28 -6.22 -0.58
CA ALA A 203 -3.98 -6.87 -0.41
C ALA A 203 -3.66 -7.24 1.05
N GLU A 204 -4.12 -6.42 2.02
CA GLU A 204 -3.97 -6.64 3.46
C GLU A 204 -4.67 -7.92 3.96
N GLU A 205 -5.72 -8.36 3.26
CA GLU A 205 -6.54 -9.53 3.62
C GLU A 205 -6.07 -10.83 2.94
N VAL A 206 -5.05 -10.77 2.08
CA VAL A 206 -4.57 -11.91 1.30
C VAL A 206 -3.63 -12.78 2.12
N GLN A 207 -3.86 -14.10 2.07
CA GLN A 207 -2.94 -15.10 2.63
C GLN A 207 -1.71 -15.21 1.71
N ASN A 208 -0.50 -15.24 2.29
CA ASN A 208 0.76 -15.30 1.53
C ASN A 208 0.78 -14.30 0.34
N PRO A 209 0.68 -12.98 0.62
CA PRO A 209 0.48 -11.96 -0.41
C PRO A 209 1.59 -11.98 -1.47
N GLU A 210 2.82 -12.32 -1.10
CA GLU A 210 3.99 -12.38 -1.98
C GLU A 210 3.82 -13.39 -3.13
N ARG A 211 3.05 -14.46 -2.91
CA ARG A 211 2.76 -15.50 -3.89
C ARG A 211 1.38 -15.33 -4.52
N ASN A 212 0.36 -15.12 -3.69
CA ASN A 212 -1.03 -15.18 -4.13
C ASN A 212 -1.47 -13.92 -4.88
N LEU A 213 -0.89 -12.74 -4.57
CA LEU A 213 -1.16 -11.52 -5.32
C LEU A 213 -0.62 -11.60 -6.76
N PRO A 214 0.69 -11.87 -6.99
CA PRO A 214 1.20 -11.97 -8.35
C PRO A 214 0.46 -13.02 -9.18
N LEU A 215 0.34 -14.24 -8.67
CA LEU A 215 -0.29 -15.33 -9.39
C LEU A 215 -1.76 -15.05 -9.70
N GLY A 216 -2.53 -14.55 -8.74
CA GLY A 216 -3.94 -14.25 -8.94
C GLY A 216 -4.17 -13.15 -9.97
N VAL A 217 -3.35 -12.10 -9.93
CA VAL A 217 -3.38 -10.98 -10.88
C VAL A 217 -3.02 -11.44 -12.28
N PHE A 218 -1.92 -12.17 -12.46
CA PHE A 218 -1.46 -12.60 -13.78
C PHE A 218 -2.40 -13.62 -14.41
N LEU A 219 -2.95 -14.54 -13.65
CA LEU A 219 -3.99 -15.46 -14.12
C LEU A 219 -5.25 -14.70 -14.56
N ALA A 220 -5.66 -13.69 -13.81
CA ALA A 220 -6.83 -12.88 -14.16
C ALA A 220 -6.60 -12.06 -15.44
N ILE A 221 -5.42 -11.46 -15.61
CA ILE A 221 -5.05 -10.73 -16.83
C ILE A 221 -5.02 -11.67 -18.03
N GLY A 222 -4.37 -12.83 -17.89
CA GLY A 222 -4.33 -13.83 -18.96
C GLY A 222 -5.73 -14.28 -19.38
N THR A 223 -6.60 -14.57 -18.41
CA THR A 223 -8.01 -14.90 -18.66
C THR A 223 -8.73 -13.75 -19.38
N ALA A 224 -8.54 -12.51 -18.93
CA ALA A 224 -9.19 -11.35 -19.53
C ALA A 224 -8.73 -11.11 -20.97
N ILE A 225 -7.42 -11.21 -21.26
CA ILE A 225 -6.88 -11.05 -22.62
C ILE A 225 -7.49 -12.10 -23.55
N ILE A 226 -7.54 -13.36 -23.15
CA ILE A 226 -8.12 -14.45 -23.94
C ILE A 226 -9.61 -14.22 -24.18
N VAL A 227 -10.38 -13.92 -23.13
CA VAL A 227 -11.82 -13.71 -23.25
C VAL A 227 -12.14 -12.49 -24.11
N TYR A 228 -11.41 -11.39 -23.95
CA TYR A 228 -11.62 -10.21 -24.79
C TYR A 228 -11.24 -10.47 -26.25
N ALA A 229 -10.07 -11.03 -26.53
CA ALA A 229 -9.64 -11.30 -27.88
C ALA A 229 -10.60 -12.25 -28.61
N VAL A 230 -10.89 -13.41 -28.01
CA VAL A 230 -11.76 -14.43 -28.62
C VAL A 230 -13.21 -13.97 -28.62
N GLY A 231 -13.70 -13.39 -27.55
CA GLY A 231 -15.09 -12.96 -27.46
C GLY A 231 -15.43 -11.83 -28.42
N THR A 232 -14.55 -10.82 -28.57
CA THR A 232 -14.75 -9.76 -29.58
C THR A 232 -14.66 -10.29 -31.00
N THR A 233 -13.76 -11.26 -31.26
CA THR A 233 -13.67 -11.94 -32.56
C THR A 233 -14.98 -12.65 -32.90
N ILE A 234 -15.60 -13.33 -31.91
CA ILE A 234 -16.90 -13.99 -32.12
C ILE A 234 -18.00 -12.95 -32.37
N MET A 235 -18.08 -11.90 -31.59
CA MET A 235 -19.07 -10.84 -31.78
C MET A 235 -18.97 -10.21 -33.14
N VAL A 236 -17.76 -9.88 -33.61
CA VAL A 236 -17.52 -9.33 -34.97
C VAL A 236 -17.85 -10.36 -36.05
N GLY A 237 -17.50 -11.63 -35.83
CA GLY A 237 -17.72 -12.69 -36.82
C GLY A 237 -19.17 -13.16 -36.93
N VAL A 238 -20.00 -12.98 -35.91
CA VAL A 238 -21.39 -13.47 -35.87
C VAL A 238 -22.40 -12.36 -36.19
N LEU A 239 -22.20 -11.17 -35.62
CA LEU A 239 -23.11 -10.04 -35.81
C LEU A 239 -22.77 -9.25 -37.09
N PRO A 240 -23.78 -8.86 -37.89
CA PRO A 240 -23.58 -7.91 -38.99
C PRO A 240 -23.07 -6.56 -38.48
N ALA A 241 -22.20 -5.89 -39.24
CA ALA A 241 -21.53 -4.66 -38.83
C ALA A 241 -22.51 -3.53 -38.45
N ASN A 242 -23.62 -3.40 -39.15
CA ASN A 242 -24.66 -2.40 -38.87
C ASN A 242 -25.42 -2.65 -37.57
N GLU A 243 -25.54 -3.90 -37.12
CA GLU A 243 -26.16 -4.26 -35.86
C GLU A 243 -25.16 -4.10 -34.69
N LEU A 244 -23.93 -4.56 -34.86
CA LEU A 244 -22.91 -4.47 -33.81
C LEU A 244 -22.53 -3.03 -33.47
N ALA A 245 -22.43 -2.14 -34.46
CA ALA A 245 -21.96 -0.75 -34.30
C ALA A 245 -22.80 0.13 -33.34
N GLN A 246 -24.04 -0.21 -33.09
CA GLN A 246 -24.95 0.55 -32.23
C GLN A 246 -25.45 -0.28 -31.03
N ASP A 247 -25.01 -1.55 -30.93
CA ASP A 247 -25.50 -2.45 -29.92
C ASP A 247 -24.84 -2.18 -28.56
N LEU A 248 -25.65 -1.92 -27.53
CA LEU A 248 -25.22 -1.78 -26.12
C LEU A 248 -25.25 -3.11 -25.37
N THR A 249 -25.70 -4.18 -26.03
CA THR A 249 -25.81 -5.53 -25.46
C THR A 249 -25.20 -6.61 -26.38
N PRO A 250 -24.03 -6.35 -26.99
CA PRO A 250 -23.52 -7.14 -28.11
C PRO A 250 -23.32 -8.63 -27.78
N VAL A 251 -23.00 -8.96 -26.54
CA VAL A 251 -22.86 -10.37 -26.10
C VAL A 251 -24.20 -11.07 -26.04
N ALA A 252 -25.27 -10.37 -25.62
CA ALA A 252 -26.62 -10.93 -25.59
C ALA A 252 -27.19 -11.14 -27.00
N SER A 253 -26.99 -10.17 -27.90
CA SER A 253 -27.39 -10.27 -29.29
C SER A 253 -26.64 -11.39 -30.03
N THR A 254 -25.34 -11.50 -29.80
CA THR A 254 -24.54 -12.63 -30.34
C THR A 254 -25.03 -13.97 -29.78
N ALA A 255 -25.32 -14.03 -28.47
CA ALA A 255 -25.81 -15.26 -27.83
C ALA A 255 -27.20 -15.66 -28.33
N GLU A 256 -28.04 -14.69 -28.72
CA GLU A 256 -29.34 -14.95 -29.35
C GLU A 256 -29.17 -15.70 -30.67
N ILE A 257 -28.23 -15.33 -31.49
CA ILE A 257 -27.94 -16.01 -32.78
C ILE A 257 -27.38 -17.42 -32.50
N ILE A 258 -26.48 -17.58 -31.56
CA ILE A 258 -25.77 -18.86 -31.29
C ILE A 258 -26.66 -19.87 -30.55
N PHE A 259 -27.45 -19.42 -29.58
CA PHE A 259 -28.19 -20.28 -28.65
C PHE A 259 -29.72 -20.03 -28.65
N GLY A 260 -30.20 -19.06 -29.44
CA GLY A 260 -31.56 -18.62 -29.42
C GLY A 260 -31.91 -17.77 -28.19
N GLU A 261 -33.19 -17.55 -27.97
CA GLU A 261 -33.74 -16.70 -26.92
C GLU A 261 -33.24 -17.08 -25.49
N TRP A 262 -33.11 -18.37 -25.21
CA TRP A 262 -32.57 -18.84 -23.92
C TRP A 262 -31.12 -18.45 -23.70
N GLY A 263 -30.31 -18.42 -24.77
CA GLY A 263 -28.94 -17.92 -24.69
C GLY A 263 -28.88 -16.43 -24.39
N LYS A 264 -29.73 -15.64 -25.03
CA LYS A 264 -29.90 -14.20 -24.74
C LYS A 264 -30.25 -13.97 -23.28
N ILE A 265 -31.23 -14.68 -22.76
CA ILE A 265 -31.68 -14.55 -21.35
C ILE A 265 -30.55 -14.95 -20.40
N ALA A 266 -29.89 -16.10 -20.63
CA ALA A 266 -28.82 -16.59 -19.76
C ALA A 266 -27.64 -15.60 -19.69
N VAL A 267 -27.20 -15.07 -20.84
CA VAL A 267 -26.13 -14.07 -20.93
C VAL A 267 -26.56 -12.75 -20.30
N THR A 268 -27.81 -12.32 -20.51
CA THR A 268 -28.36 -11.10 -19.89
C THR A 268 -28.34 -11.19 -18.36
N VAL A 269 -28.80 -12.30 -17.79
CA VAL A 269 -28.75 -12.52 -16.35
C VAL A 269 -27.30 -12.52 -15.82
N ALA A 270 -26.39 -13.21 -16.52
CA ALA A 270 -24.98 -13.21 -16.17
C ALA A 270 -24.35 -11.81 -16.20
N ALA A 271 -24.66 -11.02 -17.23
CA ALA A 271 -24.21 -9.65 -17.38
C ALA A 271 -24.74 -8.75 -16.24
N VAL A 272 -26.04 -8.79 -15.95
CA VAL A 272 -26.66 -8.01 -14.86
C VAL A 272 -26.00 -8.33 -13.51
N ILE A 273 -25.73 -9.61 -13.26
CA ILE A 273 -25.05 -10.04 -12.02
C ILE A 273 -23.61 -9.52 -12.00
N ALA A 274 -22.86 -9.62 -13.10
CA ALA A 274 -21.50 -9.10 -13.21
C ALA A 274 -21.44 -7.59 -12.99
N PHE A 275 -22.36 -6.84 -13.61
CA PHE A 275 -22.50 -5.38 -13.43
C PHE A 275 -22.85 -5.02 -11.97
N ALA A 276 -23.79 -5.75 -11.36
CA ALA A 276 -24.18 -5.52 -9.97
C ALA A 276 -22.97 -5.70 -9.01
N SER A 277 -22.18 -6.74 -9.24
CA SER A 277 -20.95 -6.98 -8.47
C SER A 277 -19.97 -5.83 -8.61
N VAL A 278 -19.73 -5.36 -9.84
CA VAL A 278 -18.81 -4.25 -10.12
C VAL A 278 -19.33 -2.93 -9.58
N ALA A 279 -20.63 -2.62 -9.72
CA ALA A 279 -21.23 -1.41 -9.20
C ALA A 279 -21.12 -1.34 -7.67
N ASN A 280 -21.45 -2.42 -6.99
CA ASN A 280 -21.32 -2.52 -5.53
C ASN A 280 -19.88 -2.38 -5.06
N ALA A 281 -18.95 -3.15 -5.64
CA ALA A 281 -17.53 -3.07 -5.33
C ALA A 281 -16.92 -1.71 -5.69
N GLY A 282 -17.38 -1.10 -6.78
CA GLY A 282 -16.95 0.21 -7.26
C GLY A 282 -17.30 1.34 -6.27
N ILE A 283 -18.55 1.41 -5.81
CA ILE A 283 -18.99 2.39 -4.80
C ILE A 283 -18.21 2.19 -3.49
N LEU A 284 -18.08 0.94 -3.04
CA LEU A 284 -17.35 0.61 -1.82
C LEU A 284 -15.88 1.04 -1.91
N SER A 285 -15.19 0.67 -2.99
CA SER A 285 -13.78 1.00 -3.20
C SER A 285 -13.58 2.50 -3.37
N ALA A 286 -14.38 3.16 -4.23
CA ALA A 286 -14.29 4.60 -4.46
C ALA A 286 -14.48 5.40 -3.16
N SER A 287 -15.44 5.02 -2.31
CA SER A 287 -15.69 5.72 -1.04
C SER A 287 -14.55 5.64 -0.02
N ARG A 288 -13.64 4.68 -0.15
CA ARG A 288 -12.47 4.53 0.73
C ARG A 288 -11.34 5.52 0.40
N TYR A 289 -11.26 6.04 -0.83
CA TYR A 289 -10.24 7.02 -1.20
C TYR A 289 -10.40 8.34 -0.44
N PRO A 290 -11.58 8.99 -0.41
CA PRO A 290 -11.79 10.13 0.46
C PRO A 290 -11.52 9.85 1.94
N LEU A 291 -11.85 8.67 2.44
CA LEU A 291 -11.54 8.27 3.81
C LEU A 291 -10.02 8.23 4.05
N ALA A 292 -9.27 7.54 3.18
CA ALA A 292 -7.82 7.42 3.30
C ALA A 292 -7.12 8.78 3.19
N MET A 293 -7.47 9.58 2.18
CA MET A 293 -6.94 10.93 1.99
C MET A 293 -7.25 11.87 3.16
N SER A 294 -8.43 11.71 3.80
CA SER A 294 -8.81 12.52 4.96
C SER A 294 -8.04 12.13 6.23
N ARG A 295 -7.75 10.85 6.42
CA ARG A 295 -6.87 10.37 7.50
C ARG A 295 -5.45 10.90 7.35
N ASP A 296 -5.00 11.06 6.12
CA ASP A 296 -3.71 11.62 5.77
C ASP A 296 -3.71 13.17 5.66
N HIS A 297 -4.79 13.83 6.10
CA HIS A 297 -4.98 15.29 6.10
C HIS A 297 -4.96 15.98 4.72
N LEU A 298 -5.09 15.23 3.63
CA LEU A 298 -5.13 15.77 2.27
C LEU A 298 -6.47 16.37 1.88
N ILE A 299 -7.56 15.92 2.52
CA ILE A 299 -8.92 16.47 2.35
C ILE A 299 -9.60 16.66 3.71
N PRO A 300 -10.74 17.39 3.79
CA PRO A 300 -11.37 17.72 5.06
C PRO A 300 -11.69 16.52 5.95
N SER A 301 -11.47 16.67 7.26
CA SER A 301 -11.65 15.66 8.30
C SER A 301 -13.08 15.08 8.39
N LYS A 302 -14.08 15.74 7.79
CA LYS A 302 -15.45 15.21 7.69
C LYS A 302 -15.49 13.84 7.00
N PHE A 303 -14.62 13.59 6.00
CA PHE A 303 -14.54 12.34 5.29
C PHE A 303 -13.89 11.19 6.10
N ALA A 304 -13.16 11.50 7.18
CA ALA A 304 -12.62 10.51 8.11
C ALA A 304 -13.68 9.93 9.06
N LYS A 305 -14.85 10.60 9.18
CA LYS A 305 -15.92 10.16 10.08
C LYS A 305 -16.57 8.87 9.58
N LEU A 306 -16.59 7.87 10.45
CA LEU A 306 -17.25 6.59 10.22
C LEU A 306 -18.57 6.53 11.00
N THR A 307 -19.51 5.72 10.52
CA THR A 307 -20.70 5.35 11.31
C THR A 307 -20.33 4.35 12.41
N ALA A 308 -21.26 4.06 13.33
CA ALA A 308 -21.08 3.01 14.34
C ALA A 308 -20.77 1.59 13.74
N ARG A 309 -21.00 1.41 12.45
CA ARG A 309 -20.67 0.17 11.70
C ARG A 309 -19.36 0.28 10.90
N ASN A 310 -18.53 1.28 11.18
CA ASN A 310 -17.27 1.56 10.47
C ASN A 310 -17.44 1.84 8.96
N ILE A 311 -18.53 2.54 8.56
CA ILE A 311 -18.84 2.83 7.16
C ILE A 311 -18.56 4.31 6.86
N PRO A 312 -17.84 4.65 5.77
CA PRO A 312 -17.53 6.03 5.37
C PRO A 312 -18.70 6.70 4.64
N HIS A 313 -19.76 7.05 5.37
CA HIS A 313 -21.03 7.54 4.80
C HIS A 313 -20.88 8.81 3.95
N TYR A 314 -20.02 9.76 4.33
CA TYR A 314 -19.75 10.96 3.51
C TYR A 314 -19.07 10.59 2.19
N GLY A 315 -18.10 9.66 2.22
CA GLY A 315 -17.42 9.16 1.03
C GLY A 315 -18.40 8.47 0.07
N ILE A 316 -19.31 7.64 0.60
CA ILE A 316 -20.36 6.97 -0.20
C ILE A 316 -21.30 8.00 -0.81
N ALA A 317 -21.83 8.94 -0.01
CA ALA A 317 -22.80 9.93 -0.48
C ALA A 317 -22.23 10.78 -1.63
N VAL A 318 -21.03 11.33 -1.47
CA VAL A 318 -20.39 12.14 -2.53
C VAL A 318 -20.07 11.29 -3.76
N THR A 319 -19.60 10.06 -3.59
CA THR A 319 -19.34 9.14 -4.70
C THR A 319 -20.61 8.86 -5.51
N VAL A 320 -21.73 8.56 -4.84
CA VAL A 320 -23.02 8.29 -5.51
C VAL A 320 -23.56 9.53 -6.23
N VAL A 321 -23.47 10.71 -5.60
CA VAL A 321 -23.87 11.97 -6.23
C VAL A 321 -23.05 12.24 -7.51
N LEU A 322 -21.73 12.03 -7.45
CA LEU A 322 -20.88 12.17 -8.64
C LEU A 322 -21.23 11.16 -9.74
N ILE A 323 -21.49 9.90 -9.38
CA ILE A 323 -21.94 8.88 -10.35
C ILE A 323 -23.22 9.32 -11.03
N ILE A 324 -24.23 9.77 -10.26
CA ILE A 324 -25.50 10.25 -10.82
C ILE A 324 -25.28 11.44 -11.75
N LEU A 325 -24.45 12.40 -11.33
CA LEU A 325 -24.13 13.57 -12.15
C LEU A 325 -23.51 13.15 -13.50
N LEU A 326 -22.55 12.22 -13.49
CA LEU A 326 -21.91 11.71 -14.70
C LEU A 326 -22.91 11.00 -15.62
N VAL A 327 -23.76 10.15 -15.08
CA VAL A 327 -24.80 9.41 -15.84
C VAL A 327 -25.79 10.36 -16.50
N LEU A 328 -26.10 11.50 -15.86
CA LEU A 328 -27.04 12.50 -16.39
C LEU A 328 -26.42 13.46 -17.40
N THR A 329 -25.09 13.69 -17.35
CA THR A 329 -24.44 14.76 -18.13
C THR A 329 -23.58 14.27 -19.29
N LEU A 330 -23.10 13.04 -19.25
CA LEU A 330 -22.16 12.50 -20.23
C LEU A 330 -22.76 11.28 -20.96
N ASP A 331 -22.42 11.15 -22.23
CA ASP A 331 -22.71 9.93 -22.99
C ASP A 331 -21.77 8.77 -22.58
N ILE A 332 -22.18 7.55 -22.92
CA ILE A 332 -21.50 6.32 -22.53
C ILE A 332 -20.05 6.28 -23.04
N ALA A 333 -19.81 6.69 -24.29
CA ALA A 333 -18.48 6.66 -24.90
C ALA A 333 -17.54 7.66 -24.22
N ARG A 334 -18.03 8.88 -23.89
CA ARG A 334 -17.24 9.86 -23.12
C ARG A 334 -16.89 9.35 -21.72
N ILE A 335 -17.85 8.74 -21.01
CA ILE A 335 -17.59 8.14 -19.70
C ILE A 335 -16.48 7.08 -19.80
N ALA A 336 -16.54 6.21 -20.81
CA ALA A 336 -15.52 5.17 -21.01
C ALA A 336 -14.14 5.77 -21.35
N LYS A 337 -14.08 6.76 -22.26
CA LYS A 337 -12.84 7.46 -22.64
C LYS A 337 -12.19 8.14 -21.43
N LEU A 338 -12.96 8.86 -20.63
CA LEU A 338 -12.45 9.57 -19.47
C LEU A 338 -12.00 8.63 -18.36
N ALA A 339 -12.75 7.56 -18.10
CA ALA A 339 -12.34 6.52 -17.14
C ALA A 339 -11.03 5.87 -17.55
N SER A 340 -10.88 5.54 -18.85
CA SER A 340 -9.63 4.98 -19.41
C SER A 340 -8.46 5.95 -19.24
N ALA A 341 -8.64 7.22 -19.60
CA ALA A 341 -7.60 8.24 -19.53
C ALA A 341 -7.10 8.44 -18.09
N PHE A 342 -8.00 8.57 -17.11
CA PHE A 342 -7.61 8.69 -15.71
C PHE A 342 -6.85 7.47 -15.22
N GLN A 343 -7.29 6.27 -15.61
CA GLN A 343 -6.63 5.04 -15.20
C GLN A 343 -5.25 4.87 -15.84
N LEU A 344 -5.13 5.20 -17.14
CA LEU A 344 -3.85 5.21 -17.84
C LEU A 344 -2.86 6.18 -17.18
N LEU A 345 -3.31 7.39 -16.83
CA LEU A 345 -2.48 8.35 -16.11
C LEU A 345 -2.02 7.81 -14.75
N MET A 346 -2.93 7.20 -13.98
CA MET A 346 -2.59 6.61 -12.68
C MET A 346 -1.60 5.46 -12.83
N PHE A 347 -1.71 4.65 -13.86
CA PHE A 347 -0.79 3.55 -14.11
C PHE A 347 0.60 4.02 -14.53
N ALA A 348 0.69 5.10 -15.32
CA ALA A 348 1.96 5.75 -15.61
C ALA A 348 2.65 6.21 -14.31
N LEU A 349 1.88 6.84 -13.39
CA LEU A 349 2.39 7.25 -12.09
C LEU A 349 2.79 6.06 -11.19
N ILE A 350 2.08 4.95 -11.23
CA ILE A 350 2.42 3.73 -10.48
C ILE A 350 3.75 3.13 -10.99
N CYS A 351 3.96 3.10 -12.30
CA CYS A 351 5.23 2.66 -12.87
C CYS A 351 6.38 3.59 -12.45
N LEU A 352 6.15 4.90 -12.45
CA LEU A 352 7.10 5.89 -11.96
C LEU A 352 7.37 5.72 -10.45
N ALA A 353 6.34 5.40 -9.66
CA ALA A 353 6.48 5.15 -8.22
C ALA A 353 7.46 4.01 -7.92
N VAL A 354 7.44 2.91 -8.70
CA VAL A 354 8.41 1.82 -8.55
C VAL A 354 9.82 2.29 -8.84
N VAL A 355 10.02 3.12 -9.88
CA VAL A 355 11.34 3.71 -10.18
C VAL A 355 11.82 4.53 -8.99
N VAL A 356 10.98 5.42 -8.46
CA VAL A 356 11.32 6.25 -7.30
C VAL A 356 11.65 5.39 -6.07
N MET A 357 10.84 4.37 -5.78
CA MET A 357 11.07 3.48 -4.62
C MET A 357 12.38 2.69 -4.73
N ARG A 358 12.67 2.15 -5.91
CA ARG A 358 13.93 1.40 -6.12
C ARG A 358 15.16 2.31 -6.10
N GLU A 359 15.09 3.46 -6.78
CA GLU A 359 16.22 4.40 -6.85
C GLU A 359 16.43 5.21 -5.57
N SER A 360 15.42 5.26 -4.68
CA SER A 360 15.59 5.86 -3.35
C SER A 360 16.53 5.06 -2.46
N GLN A 361 16.73 3.77 -2.75
CA GLN A 361 17.57 2.83 -1.98
C GLN A 361 17.24 2.79 -0.49
N ILE A 362 15.95 2.97 -0.15
CA ILE A 362 15.48 2.84 1.23
C ILE A 362 15.58 1.37 1.64
N GLU A 363 16.39 1.06 2.67
CA GLU A 363 16.62 -0.32 3.13
C GLU A 363 15.33 -1.07 3.48
N ALA A 364 14.33 -0.37 4.02
CA ALA A 364 13.04 -0.94 4.39
C ALA A 364 12.13 -1.23 3.17
N TYR A 365 12.51 -0.81 1.96
CA TYR A 365 11.79 -1.19 0.75
C TYR A 365 12.19 -2.59 0.31
N ASP A 366 11.46 -3.57 0.79
CA ASP A 366 11.69 -5.00 0.51
C ASP A 366 10.41 -5.64 -0.02
N PRO A 367 10.13 -5.49 -1.34
CA PRO A 367 8.96 -6.10 -1.95
C PRO A 367 9.12 -7.62 -2.03
N GLY A 368 8.08 -8.37 -1.62
CA GLY A 368 8.04 -9.82 -1.76
C GLY A 368 7.96 -10.30 -3.22
N TYR A 369 7.64 -9.37 -4.13
CA TYR A 369 7.67 -9.58 -5.57
C TYR A 369 8.34 -8.39 -6.25
N ARG A 370 9.34 -8.63 -7.10
CA ARG A 370 10.01 -7.60 -7.90
C ARG A 370 9.65 -7.72 -9.36
N SER A 371 9.21 -6.61 -9.97
CA SER A 371 8.92 -6.57 -11.42
C SER A 371 10.16 -6.87 -12.24
N PRO A 372 10.03 -7.72 -13.29
CA PRO A 372 11.15 -8.07 -14.16
C PRO A 372 11.55 -6.92 -15.09
N PHE A 373 12.69 -7.07 -15.76
CA PHE A 373 13.19 -6.16 -16.79
C PHE A 373 13.31 -4.69 -16.36
N TYR A 374 13.54 -4.44 -15.08
CA TYR A 374 13.78 -3.08 -14.59
C TYR A 374 15.06 -2.48 -15.20
N PRO A 375 15.10 -1.20 -15.56
CA PRO A 375 14.04 -0.20 -15.49
C PRO A 375 13.14 -0.14 -16.74
N TRP A 376 13.43 -0.89 -17.79
CA TRP A 376 12.78 -0.80 -19.09
C TRP A 376 11.26 -1.06 -19.04
N MET A 377 10.84 -2.03 -18.20
CA MET A 377 9.43 -2.32 -17.98
C MET A 377 8.69 -1.08 -17.47
N GLN A 378 9.24 -0.37 -16.47
CA GLN A 378 8.62 0.81 -15.88
C GLN A 378 8.65 2.00 -16.84
N ILE A 379 9.76 2.21 -17.55
CA ILE A 379 9.89 3.26 -18.58
C ILE A 379 8.80 3.05 -19.64
N PHE A 380 8.67 1.85 -20.17
CA PHE A 380 7.61 1.53 -21.12
C PHE A 380 6.21 1.74 -20.51
N GLY A 381 6.02 1.35 -19.24
CA GLY A 381 4.78 1.53 -18.47
C GLY A 381 4.44 2.99 -18.14
N VAL A 382 5.39 3.93 -18.26
CA VAL A 382 5.13 5.37 -18.17
C VAL A 382 4.72 5.91 -19.54
N PHE A 383 5.47 5.61 -20.59
CA PHE A 383 5.28 6.23 -21.91
C PHE A 383 4.08 5.65 -22.68
N SER A 384 3.84 4.33 -22.62
CA SER A 384 2.75 3.71 -23.39
C SER A 384 1.36 4.17 -22.96
N PRO A 385 1.01 4.34 -21.66
CA PRO A 385 -0.26 4.92 -21.27
C PRO A 385 -0.42 6.37 -21.69
N LEU A 386 0.64 7.17 -21.57
CA LEU A 386 0.61 8.58 -21.98
C LEU A 386 0.39 8.72 -23.48
N TRP A 387 1.01 7.86 -24.28
CA TRP A 387 0.79 7.80 -25.70
C TRP A 387 -0.66 7.44 -26.07
N LEU A 388 -1.24 6.41 -25.41
CA LEU A 388 -2.65 6.07 -25.62
C LEU A 388 -3.59 7.22 -25.26
N ILE A 389 -3.31 7.98 -24.18
CA ILE A 389 -4.12 9.17 -23.83
C ILE A 389 -4.05 10.21 -24.95
N ALA A 390 -2.88 10.42 -25.55
CA ALA A 390 -2.70 11.37 -26.64
C ALA A 390 -3.51 10.96 -27.90
N GLU A 391 -3.52 9.68 -28.26
CA GLU A 391 -4.23 9.12 -29.39
C GLU A 391 -5.78 9.12 -29.23
N MET A 392 -6.27 9.14 -27.98
CA MET A 392 -7.71 9.21 -27.69
C MET A 392 -8.33 10.58 -28.03
N GLY A 393 -7.53 11.58 -28.38
CA GLY A 393 -7.96 12.92 -28.77
C GLY A 393 -7.93 13.96 -27.65
N ALA A 394 -8.38 15.18 -27.99
CA ALA A 394 -8.24 16.34 -27.11
C ALA A 394 -9.01 16.23 -25.78
N LEU A 395 -10.19 15.62 -25.77
CA LEU A 395 -11.05 15.56 -24.59
C LEU A 395 -10.38 14.82 -23.41
N PRO A 396 -9.82 13.59 -23.56
CA PRO A 396 -9.09 12.91 -22.50
C PRO A 396 -7.86 13.67 -22.01
N ILE A 397 -7.13 14.34 -22.93
CA ILE A 397 -5.97 15.16 -22.57
C ILE A 397 -6.38 16.33 -21.67
N LEU A 398 -7.39 17.10 -22.09
CA LEU A 398 -7.89 18.26 -21.34
C LEU A 398 -8.42 17.87 -19.95
N PHE A 399 -9.13 16.75 -19.86
CA PHE A 399 -9.61 16.25 -18.58
C PHE A 399 -8.48 15.75 -17.69
N SER A 400 -7.46 15.08 -18.22
CA SER A 400 -6.29 14.65 -17.47
C SER A 400 -5.50 15.86 -16.95
N LEU A 401 -5.29 16.88 -17.78
CA LEU A 401 -4.67 18.15 -17.37
C LEU A 401 -5.53 18.89 -16.33
N GLY A 402 -6.84 18.90 -16.52
CA GLY A 402 -7.80 19.46 -15.56
C GLY A 402 -7.71 18.79 -14.19
N LEU A 403 -7.60 17.47 -14.16
CA LEU A 403 -7.38 16.71 -12.91
C LEU A 403 -6.06 17.08 -12.23
N VAL A 404 -4.96 17.14 -12.98
CA VAL A 404 -3.65 17.53 -12.45
C VAL A 404 -3.71 18.96 -11.92
N THR A 405 -4.33 19.89 -12.67
CA THR A 405 -4.51 21.27 -12.24
C THR A 405 -5.37 21.37 -10.98
N LEU A 406 -6.52 20.67 -10.94
CA LEU A 406 -7.40 20.64 -9.77
C LEU A 406 -6.67 20.09 -8.54
N GLY A 407 -5.95 18.97 -8.69
CA GLY A 407 -5.16 18.38 -7.62
C GLY A 407 -4.05 19.31 -7.14
N THR A 408 -3.39 20.01 -8.05
CA THR A 408 -2.35 21.01 -7.75
C THR A 408 -2.91 22.18 -6.97
N VAL A 409 -3.98 22.80 -7.46
CA VAL A 409 -4.65 23.92 -6.77
C VAL A 409 -5.14 23.49 -5.39
N TRP A 410 -5.76 22.31 -5.31
CA TRP A 410 -6.21 21.78 -4.03
C TRP A 410 -5.06 21.54 -3.05
N TYR A 411 -3.96 20.97 -3.51
CA TYR A 411 -2.79 20.73 -2.66
C TYR A 411 -2.26 22.03 -2.07
N PHE A 412 -1.99 23.05 -2.89
CA PHE A 412 -1.47 24.33 -2.41
C PHE A 412 -2.47 25.11 -1.55
N ALA A 413 -3.76 25.05 -1.86
CA ALA A 413 -4.79 25.77 -1.11
C ALA A 413 -5.16 25.09 0.21
N TYR A 414 -5.06 23.76 0.31
CA TYR A 414 -5.57 23.03 1.47
C TYR A 414 -4.54 22.13 2.14
N ALA A 415 -3.84 21.26 1.40
CA ALA A 415 -3.07 20.16 1.96
C ALA A 415 -1.66 20.56 2.42
N GLN A 416 -0.99 21.46 1.72
CA GLN A 416 0.42 21.82 1.94
C GLN A 416 0.75 22.14 3.40
N ASN A 417 -0.07 22.95 4.06
CA ASN A 417 0.16 23.42 5.43
C ASN A 417 -0.31 22.42 6.52
N ARG A 418 -0.82 21.25 6.12
CA ARG A 418 -1.43 20.28 7.04
C ARG A 418 -0.72 18.93 7.05
N VAL A 419 0.18 18.71 6.11
CA VAL A 419 0.90 17.46 5.94
C VAL A 419 2.39 17.70 6.06
N VAL A 420 3.01 17.07 7.06
CA VAL A 420 4.46 17.16 7.34
C VAL A 420 5.25 15.99 6.75
N ARG A 421 4.61 15.16 5.94
CA ARG A 421 5.17 13.92 5.41
C ARG A 421 6.00 14.16 4.15
N SER A 422 7.09 13.38 4.01
CA SER A 422 7.94 13.36 2.82
C SER A 422 7.83 12.00 2.11
N GLY A 423 7.86 12.00 0.77
CA GLY A 423 7.88 10.78 -0.03
C GLY A 423 9.30 10.24 -0.27
N ALA A 424 9.41 9.01 -0.75
CA ALA A 424 10.69 8.39 -1.11
C ALA A 424 11.50 9.21 -2.15
N ILE A 425 10.83 10.03 -2.93
CA ILE A 425 11.46 10.93 -3.91
C ILE A 425 12.48 11.87 -3.25
N TYR A 426 12.28 12.24 -1.99
CA TYR A 426 13.25 13.07 -1.26
C TYR A 426 14.54 12.30 -0.93
N HIS A 427 14.47 10.98 -0.70
CA HIS A 427 15.65 10.13 -0.57
C HIS A 427 16.43 10.05 -1.89
N LEU A 428 15.72 10.00 -3.03
CA LEU A 428 16.34 10.07 -4.35
C LEU A 428 17.08 11.40 -4.55
N PHE A 429 16.44 12.53 -4.24
CA PHE A 429 17.07 13.85 -4.33
C PHE A 429 18.14 14.07 -3.26
N ALA A 430 17.97 13.52 -2.05
CA ALA A 430 18.96 13.60 -0.99
C ALA A 430 20.25 12.86 -1.36
N ARG A 431 20.14 11.72 -2.03
CA ARG A 431 21.30 11.00 -2.59
C ARG A 431 22.02 11.81 -3.67
N LEU A 432 21.28 12.62 -4.43
CA LEU A 432 21.86 13.54 -5.41
C LEU A 432 22.46 14.80 -4.75
N GLY A 433 22.03 15.17 -3.52
CA GLY A 433 22.38 16.38 -2.81
C GLY A 433 22.91 16.21 -1.38
N GLU A 434 23.29 15.00 -0.95
CA GLU A 434 23.83 14.65 0.39
C GLU A 434 22.93 14.95 1.60
N GLN A 435 21.63 15.13 1.41
CA GLN A 435 20.68 15.31 2.53
C GLN A 435 19.89 14.02 2.82
N ARG A 436 19.79 13.62 4.10
CA ARG A 436 19.03 12.44 4.55
C ARG A 436 17.67 12.85 5.12
N PHE A 437 16.61 12.11 4.76
CA PHE A 437 15.26 12.24 5.33
C PHE A 437 14.77 10.86 5.81
N GLU A 438 14.48 10.72 7.11
CA GLU A 438 14.28 9.41 7.78
C GLU A 438 12.82 8.97 7.91
N GLY A 439 11.83 9.86 7.69
CA GLY A 439 10.42 9.59 8.01
C GLY A 439 9.81 8.39 7.31
N LEU A 440 10.07 8.21 6.00
CA LEU A 440 9.49 7.10 5.23
C LEU A 440 10.16 5.75 5.54
N ASP A 441 11.47 5.75 5.77
CA ASP A 441 12.19 4.53 6.16
C ASP A 441 11.62 3.98 7.48
N ARG A 442 11.32 4.86 8.43
CA ARG A 442 10.65 4.52 9.70
C ARG A 442 9.26 3.92 9.48
N GLU A 443 8.45 4.52 8.59
CA GLU A 443 7.10 4.01 8.27
C GLU A 443 7.16 2.64 7.59
N LEU A 444 8.07 2.44 6.63
CA LEU A 444 8.26 1.16 5.95
C LEU A 444 8.77 0.07 6.92
N ARG A 445 9.65 0.44 7.86
CA ARG A 445 10.06 -0.49 8.94
C ARG A 445 8.88 -0.90 9.81
N GLY A 446 7.99 0.05 10.17
CA GLY A 446 6.75 -0.26 10.88
C GLY A 446 5.87 -1.25 10.12
N ILE A 447 5.70 -1.07 8.80
CA ILE A 447 4.95 -1.97 7.94
C ILE A 447 5.60 -3.36 7.86
N MET A 448 6.92 -3.44 7.75
CA MET A 448 7.66 -4.71 7.73
C MET A 448 7.51 -5.47 9.05
N LYS A 449 7.57 -4.75 10.18
CA LYS A 449 7.35 -5.29 11.53
C LYS A 449 5.90 -5.81 11.68
N GLU A 450 4.91 -5.08 11.17
CA GLU A 450 3.49 -5.49 11.15
C GLU A 450 3.24 -6.72 10.25
N LYS A 451 4.01 -6.90 9.16
CA LYS A 451 3.91 -8.08 8.28
C LYS A 451 4.40 -9.37 8.95
N GLY A 452 5.15 -9.30 10.03
CA GLY A 452 5.83 -10.45 10.64
C GLY A 452 6.87 -11.09 9.72
N VAL A 453 7.37 -10.37 8.73
CA VAL A 453 8.36 -10.84 7.73
C VAL A 453 9.78 -10.77 8.31
N ARG A 454 10.00 -9.91 9.32
CA ARG A 454 11.23 -9.92 10.13
C ARG A 454 10.88 -10.34 11.55
N GLU A 455 11.33 -11.51 11.94
CA GLU A 455 11.15 -12.01 13.31
C GLU A 455 11.97 -11.19 14.32
N GLU A 456 13.06 -10.49 13.91
CA GLU A 456 13.99 -9.79 14.81
C GLU A 456 14.55 -8.51 14.15
N ASP A 457 14.34 -7.32 14.77
CA ASP A 457 15.09 -6.10 14.40
C ASP A 457 16.42 -6.08 15.21
N PRO A 458 17.58 -6.04 14.54
CA PRO A 458 18.87 -6.03 15.22
C PRO A 458 19.04 -4.90 16.25
N PHE A 459 18.38 -3.75 16.06
CA PHE A 459 18.40 -2.65 17.00
C PHE A 459 17.59 -2.98 18.26
N ASP A 460 16.36 -3.46 18.09
CA ASP A 460 15.51 -3.85 19.24
C ASP A 460 16.20 -4.92 20.09
N GLU A 461 16.86 -5.90 19.45
CA GLU A 461 17.62 -6.92 20.14
C GLU A 461 18.83 -6.37 20.90
N VAL A 462 19.61 -5.49 20.27
CA VAL A 462 20.79 -4.88 20.90
C VAL A 462 20.37 -4.03 22.09
N VAL A 463 19.30 -3.21 21.98
CA VAL A 463 18.76 -2.42 23.09
C VAL A 463 18.22 -3.32 24.20
N ALA A 464 17.51 -4.40 23.85
CA ALA A 464 16.97 -5.34 24.83
C ALA A 464 18.07 -6.01 25.67
N ARG A 465 19.17 -6.43 25.02
CA ARG A 465 20.33 -7.04 25.69
C ARG A 465 21.26 -6.06 26.38
N ALA A 466 21.17 -4.75 25.99
CA ALA A 466 22.08 -3.74 26.52
C ALA A 466 22.07 -3.70 28.05
N GLN A 467 23.25 -3.62 28.63
CA GLN A 467 23.41 -3.36 30.04
C GLN A 467 23.34 -1.86 30.32
N VAL A 468 22.75 -1.47 31.43
CA VAL A 468 22.64 -0.08 31.84
C VAL A 468 23.56 0.17 33.05
N MET A 469 24.37 1.21 32.94
CA MET A 469 25.25 1.69 34.02
C MET A 469 24.84 3.11 34.39
N GLU A 470 24.73 3.41 35.68
CA GLU A 470 24.39 4.73 36.20
C GLU A 470 25.53 5.33 37.01
N PHE A 471 25.85 6.57 36.71
CA PHE A 471 26.86 7.36 37.43
C PHE A 471 26.20 8.56 38.11
N THR A 472 26.15 8.56 39.41
CA THR A 472 25.52 9.58 40.26
C THR A 472 26.46 10.70 40.71
N LYS A 473 27.77 10.53 40.49
CA LYS A 473 28.79 11.54 40.79
C LYS A 473 29.47 12.01 39.52
N GLU A 474 30.18 13.10 39.62
CA GLU A 474 31.02 13.62 38.52
C GLU A 474 32.12 12.59 38.16
N HIS A 475 32.16 12.17 36.93
CA HIS A 475 33.15 11.27 36.38
C HIS A 475 33.68 11.83 35.06
N GLN A 476 34.99 11.62 34.83
CA GLN A 476 35.59 11.96 33.53
C GLN A 476 35.21 10.89 32.51
N PHE A 477 35.08 11.31 31.22
CA PHE A 477 34.76 10.42 30.11
C PHE A 477 35.67 9.18 30.04
N GLY A 478 36.99 9.36 30.33
CA GLY A 478 37.97 8.25 30.38
C GLY A 478 37.66 7.22 31.43
N GLU A 479 37.18 7.62 32.64
CA GLU A 479 36.83 6.72 33.73
C GLU A 479 35.58 5.91 33.40
N ILE A 480 34.56 6.57 32.81
CA ILE A 480 33.33 5.91 32.34
C ILE A 480 33.70 4.90 31.25
N THR A 481 34.48 5.30 30.26
CA THR A 481 34.93 4.44 29.15
C THR A 481 35.67 3.21 29.67
N ARG A 482 36.54 3.36 30.68
CA ARG A 482 37.27 2.25 31.30
C ARG A 482 36.32 1.27 31.98
N GLN A 483 35.34 1.75 32.74
CA GLN A 483 34.36 0.88 33.41
C GLN A 483 33.50 0.13 32.42
N VAL A 484 33.05 0.79 31.35
CA VAL A 484 32.31 0.15 30.25
C VAL A 484 33.17 -0.91 29.53
N ALA A 485 34.46 -0.63 29.30
CA ALA A 485 35.36 -1.60 28.69
C ALA A 485 35.55 -2.85 29.55
N ILE A 486 35.66 -2.70 30.85
CA ILE A 486 35.72 -3.83 31.82
C ILE A 486 34.41 -4.65 31.78
N GLU A 487 33.26 -3.99 31.64
CA GLU A 487 31.97 -4.69 31.55
C GLU A 487 31.85 -5.50 30.26
N PHE A 488 32.31 -4.97 29.11
CA PHE A 488 32.42 -5.75 27.89
C PHE A 488 33.40 -6.92 27.99
N GLU A 489 34.55 -6.75 28.66
CA GLU A 489 35.51 -7.84 28.92
C GLU A 489 34.86 -8.97 29.71
N ARG A 490 34.13 -8.63 30.77
CA ARG A 490 33.44 -9.60 31.64
C ARG A 490 32.42 -10.44 30.86
N ASN A 491 31.70 -9.83 29.91
CA ASN A 491 30.60 -10.49 29.25
C ASN A 491 31.00 -11.18 27.93
N LEU A 492 32.02 -10.68 27.26
CA LEU A 492 32.36 -11.10 25.89
C LEU A 492 33.82 -11.63 25.80
N GLY A 493 34.64 -11.44 26.84
CA GLY A 493 36.05 -11.86 26.85
C GLY A 493 36.96 -11.04 25.91
N VAL A 494 36.57 -9.84 25.58
CA VAL A 494 37.36 -8.91 24.74
C VAL A 494 38.25 -8.06 25.63
N ASP A 495 39.51 -7.82 25.26
CA ASP A 495 40.48 -7.03 26.05
C ASP A 495 39.97 -5.61 26.35
N ALA A 496 39.75 -5.32 27.63
CA ALA A 496 39.25 -4.03 28.10
C ALA A 496 40.19 -2.87 27.73
N LYS A 497 41.50 -3.08 27.69
CA LYS A 497 42.44 -2.02 27.31
C LYS A 497 42.36 -1.65 25.84
N GLU A 498 42.16 -2.62 24.97
CA GLU A 498 41.96 -2.40 23.55
C GLU A 498 40.69 -1.63 23.31
N LEU A 499 39.58 -2.01 24.00
CA LEU A 499 38.29 -1.30 23.89
C LEU A 499 38.37 0.14 24.40
N GLU A 500 38.98 0.37 25.58
CA GLU A 500 39.17 1.70 26.14
C GLU A 500 39.93 2.61 25.20
N GLN A 501 41.08 2.12 24.69
CA GLN A 501 41.88 2.89 23.72
C GLN A 501 41.12 3.17 22.40
N GLY A 502 40.38 2.19 21.93
CA GLY A 502 39.56 2.31 20.70
C GLY A 502 38.50 3.40 20.83
N PHE A 503 37.72 3.41 21.90
CA PHE A 503 36.68 4.40 22.15
C PHE A 503 37.29 5.80 22.35
N LEU A 504 38.35 5.94 23.14
CA LEU A 504 39.01 7.23 23.36
C LEU A 504 39.66 7.78 22.08
N LYS A 505 40.26 6.91 21.25
CA LYS A 505 40.79 7.28 19.95
C LYS A 505 39.67 7.73 19.02
N GLY A 506 38.55 7.00 18.98
CA GLY A 506 37.38 7.35 18.18
C GLY A 506 36.84 8.74 18.50
N SER A 507 36.75 9.09 19.79
CA SER A 507 36.34 10.42 20.21
C SER A 507 37.31 11.51 19.71
N ARG A 508 38.61 11.35 19.91
CA ARG A 508 39.64 12.34 19.52
C ARG A 508 39.74 12.57 18.02
N ILE A 509 39.42 11.59 17.18
CA ILE A 509 39.40 11.75 15.71
C ILE A 509 38.04 12.20 15.19
N GLY A 510 37.08 12.50 16.05
CA GLY A 510 35.74 12.94 15.66
C GLY A 510 34.82 11.82 15.13
N ALA A 511 35.18 10.56 15.35
CA ALA A 511 34.33 9.42 14.95
C ALA A 511 33.17 9.17 15.92
N THR A 512 33.19 9.75 17.13
CA THR A 512 32.09 9.64 18.12
C THR A 512 31.07 10.74 17.86
N PRO A 513 29.86 10.42 17.38
CA PRO A 513 28.79 11.41 17.25
C PRO A 513 28.38 11.97 18.61
N ILE A 514 28.25 13.29 18.71
CA ILE A 514 27.79 13.99 19.89
C ILE A 514 26.66 14.92 19.49
N SER A 515 25.50 14.76 20.10
CA SER A 515 24.31 15.57 19.84
C SER A 515 23.43 15.66 21.06
N ARG A 516 22.86 16.83 21.32
CA ARG A 516 21.82 17.10 22.33
C ARG A 516 22.01 16.42 23.70
N GLY A 517 23.23 16.44 24.24
CA GLY A 517 23.55 15.85 25.55
C GLY A 517 23.74 14.33 25.53
N ALA A 518 23.90 13.75 24.35
CA ALA A 518 24.23 12.35 24.17
C ALA A 518 25.49 12.14 23.31
N ALA A 519 26.21 11.04 23.54
CA ALA A 519 27.36 10.63 22.75
C ALA A 519 27.28 9.12 22.42
N LEU A 520 27.76 8.75 21.23
CA LEU A 520 27.72 7.41 20.67
C LEU A 520 29.14 6.85 20.41
N PRO A 521 29.93 6.49 21.44
CA PRO A 521 31.20 5.84 21.24
C PRO A 521 30.99 4.46 20.62
N HIS A 522 31.67 4.16 19.50
CA HIS A 522 31.48 2.89 18.83
C HIS A 522 32.76 2.37 18.17
N ILE A 523 32.88 1.04 18.13
CA ILE A 523 33.99 0.33 17.48
C ILE A 523 33.46 -0.93 16.78
N ARG A 524 34.16 -1.34 15.74
CA ARG A 524 33.97 -2.65 15.10
C ARG A 524 35.14 -3.55 15.45
N LEU A 525 34.85 -4.82 15.75
CA LEU A 525 35.83 -5.81 16.17
C LEU A 525 35.80 -7.01 15.22
N PRO A 526 36.96 -7.62 14.92
CA PRO A 526 36.99 -8.96 14.31
C PRO A 526 36.50 -9.99 15.35
N ASP A 527 35.98 -11.10 14.87
CA ASP A 527 35.57 -12.27 15.66
C ASP A 527 34.35 -12.07 16.59
N LEU A 528 33.70 -10.92 16.57
CA LEU A 528 32.44 -10.69 17.28
C LEU A 528 31.27 -11.27 16.45
N LYS A 529 30.38 -12.04 17.08
CA LYS A 529 29.24 -12.67 16.39
C LYS A 529 28.03 -11.77 16.28
N LEU A 530 27.74 -10.99 17.29
CA LEU A 530 26.57 -10.12 17.41
C LEU A 530 26.99 -8.74 17.89
N ALA A 531 26.23 -7.71 17.51
CA ALA A 531 26.40 -6.37 18.06
C ALA A 531 25.96 -6.33 19.53
N GLU A 532 26.73 -5.67 20.37
CA GLU A 532 26.43 -5.50 21.80
C GLU A 532 26.56 -4.03 22.22
N MET A 533 25.76 -3.61 23.19
CA MET A 533 25.70 -2.23 23.63
C MET A 533 25.68 -2.11 25.13
N VAL A 534 26.40 -1.10 25.65
CA VAL A 534 26.26 -0.63 27.04
C VAL A 534 25.69 0.78 27.03
N ILE A 535 24.62 0.96 27.76
CA ILE A 535 23.91 2.23 27.93
C ILE A 535 24.39 2.86 29.23
N VAL A 536 24.82 4.13 29.18
CA VAL A 536 25.28 4.83 30.36
C VAL A 536 24.48 6.09 30.61
N ARG A 537 23.90 6.24 31.81
CA ARG A 537 23.29 7.47 32.28
C ARG A 537 24.22 8.16 33.29
N VAL A 538 24.46 9.46 33.06
CA VAL A 538 25.23 10.32 33.94
C VAL A 538 24.35 11.46 34.44
N ASN A 539 24.12 11.51 35.76
CA ASN A 539 23.25 12.52 36.35
C ASN A 539 23.96 13.87 36.53
N GLU A 540 25.28 13.85 36.71
CA GLU A 540 26.12 15.06 36.81
C GLU A 540 26.74 15.44 35.45
N LEU A 541 27.56 16.50 35.45
CA LEU A 541 28.18 17.00 34.25
C LEU A 541 29.33 16.11 33.76
N CYS A 542 29.24 15.64 32.54
CA CYS A 542 30.32 14.93 31.85
C CYS A 542 30.65 15.60 30.50
N PHE A 543 31.94 15.71 30.21
CA PHE A 543 32.41 16.31 28.94
C PHE A 543 33.30 15.34 28.19
N VAL A 544 33.21 15.39 26.86
CA VAL A 544 33.97 14.52 25.96
C VAL A 544 34.96 15.36 25.15
N GLU A 545 36.24 14.93 25.10
CA GLU A 545 37.23 15.52 24.22
C GLU A 545 36.95 15.13 22.76
N ALA A 546 36.52 16.07 21.94
CA ALA A 546 36.27 15.86 20.53
C ALA A 546 36.65 17.08 19.69
N PRO A 547 36.92 16.94 18.38
CA PRO A 547 37.18 18.07 17.49
C PRO A 547 35.93 18.97 17.37
N ASP A 548 36.14 20.27 17.42
CA ASP A 548 35.12 21.27 17.10
C ASP A 548 34.99 21.45 15.57
N PHE A 549 34.06 22.32 15.14
CA PHE A 549 33.87 22.65 13.71
C PHE A 549 35.12 23.20 12.99
N SER A 550 36.16 23.61 13.74
CA SER A 550 37.44 24.06 13.21
C SER A 550 38.51 22.95 13.17
N GLY A 551 38.15 21.72 13.63
CA GLY A 551 39.06 20.58 13.76
C GLY A 551 39.98 20.67 14.99
N LYS A 552 39.77 21.61 15.93
CA LYS A 552 40.53 21.73 17.16
C LYS A 552 39.86 20.92 18.27
N ILE A 553 40.63 20.10 18.99
CA ILE A 553 40.11 19.31 20.14
C ILE A 553 39.67 20.27 21.23
N SER A 554 38.40 20.14 21.62
CA SER A 554 37.75 20.89 22.70
C SER A 554 36.84 19.99 23.54
N LEU A 555 36.49 20.45 24.73
CA LEU A 555 35.51 19.75 25.56
C LEU A 555 34.11 20.01 25.05
N GLN A 556 33.42 18.93 24.65
CA GLN A 556 32.04 18.94 24.17
C GLN A 556 31.11 18.43 25.26
N GLY A 557 29.97 19.05 25.49
CA GLY A 557 29.01 18.65 26.51
C GLY A 557 28.19 19.82 27.04
N PRO A 558 27.41 19.62 28.11
CA PRO A 558 27.36 18.41 28.97
C PRO A 558 26.70 17.20 28.32
N ILE A 559 27.22 16.01 28.61
CA ILE A 559 26.69 14.73 28.12
C ILE A 559 26.09 13.95 29.29
N HIS A 560 24.85 13.52 29.15
CA HIS A 560 24.09 12.76 30.13
C HIS A 560 23.79 11.33 29.70
N ALA A 561 23.87 11.04 28.39
CA ALA A 561 23.63 9.73 27.80
C ALA A 561 24.82 9.26 26.96
N PHE A 562 25.33 8.06 27.23
CA PHE A 562 26.33 7.42 26.37
C PHE A 562 25.82 6.07 25.89
N PHE A 563 26.02 5.78 24.62
CA PHE A 563 25.66 4.54 23.95
C PHE A 563 26.93 3.92 23.36
N TYR A 564 27.58 3.06 24.17
CA TYR A 564 28.78 2.35 23.76
C TYR A 564 28.38 1.13 22.92
N LEU A 565 28.69 1.16 21.62
CA LEU A 565 28.36 0.09 20.68
C LEU A 565 29.61 -0.62 20.19
N ILE A 566 29.63 -1.95 20.30
CA ILE A 566 30.60 -2.81 19.63
C ILE A 566 29.87 -3.70 18.64
N SER A 567 30.45 -3.93 17.48
CA SER A 567 29.79 -4.72 16.43
C SER A 567 30.78 -5.48 15.55
N PRO A 568 30.33 -6.54 14.84
CA PRO A 568 31.17 -7.32 13.93
C PRO A 568 31.74 -6.48 12.77
N ASN A 569 32.99 -6.74 12.40
CA ASN A 569 33.59 -6.14 11.21
C ASN A 569 32.89 -6.59 9.92
N GLU A 570 32.31 -7.78 9.91
CA GLU A 570 31.71 -8.41 8.73
C GLU A 570 30.38 -7.78 8.30
N ASN A 571 29.71 -7.02 9.18
CA ASN A 571 28.43 -6.40 8.87
C ASN A 571 28.41 -4.89 9.14
N PRO A 572 29.10 -4.08 8.32
CA PRO A 572 29.15 -2.63 8.49
C PRO A 572 27.81 -1.94 8.29
N GLY A 573 26.91 -2.51 7.46
CA GLY A 573 25.57 -1.97 7.25
C GLY A 573 24.70 -2.05 8.51
N GLN A 574 24.74 -3.15 9.25
CA GLN A 574 24.05 -3.31 10.53
C GLN A 574 24.57 -2.32 11.59
N HIS A 575 25.89 -2.13 11.66
CA HIS A 575 26.52 -1.18 12.57
C HIS A 575 26.00 0.25 12.34
N LEU A 576 26.09 0.74 11.10
CA LEU A 576 25.59 2.07 10.75
C LEU A 576 24.09 2.22 10.98
N ARG A 577 23.34 1.17 10.77
CA ARG A 577 21.89 1.16 10.99
C ARG A 577 21.55 1.34 12.47
N ILE A 578 22.22 0.62 13.37
CA ILE A 578 22.02 0.75 14.83
C ILE A 578 22.37 2.19 15.26
N LEU A 579 23.51 2.73 14.81
CA LEU A 579 23.90 4.11 15.12
C LEU A 579 22.89 5.14 14.63
N ALA A 580 22.36 4.96 13.42
CA ALA A 580 21.37 5.87 12.84
C ALA A 580 20.04 5.83 13.64
N GLN A 581 19.61 4.66 14.12
CA GLN A 581 18.42 4.53 14.95
C GLN A 581 18.60 5.22 16.31
N ILE A 582 19.76 5.05 16.96
CA ILE A 582 20.07 5.76 18.20
C ILE A 582 20.08 7.27 17.97
N ALA A 583 20.76 7.73 16.93
CA ALA A 583 20.84 9.16 16.60
C ALA A 583 19.45 9.76 16.34
N GLY A 584 18.57 9.06 15.61
CA GLY A 584 17.19 9.49 15.40
C GLY A 584 16.37 9.61 16.70
N ARG A 585 16.69 8.80 17.74
CA ARG A 585 16.05 8.92 19.06
C ARG A 585 16.57 10.13 19.84
N ILE A 586 17.86 10.37 19.78
CA ILE A 586 18.51 11.51 20.46
C ILE A 586 18.01 12.84 19.88
N ASP A 587 17.65 12.88 18.61
CA ASP A 587 17.17 14.09 17.95
C ASP A 587 15.73 14.48 18.35
N ASP A 588 14.98 13.64 19.07
CA ASP A 588 13.70 13.99 19.67
C ASP A 588 13.89 15.14 20.70
N GLU A 589 13.04 16.17 20.63
CA GLU A 589 13.13 17.35 21.50
C GLU A 589 12.94 17.02 22.98
N ASN A 590 12.21 15.95 23.30
CA ASN A 590 11.93 15.53 24.67
C ASN A 590 12.93 14.47 25.18
N PHE A 591 13.80 13.94 24.32
CA PHE A 591 14.68 12.82 24.65
C PHE A 591 15.47 13.05 25.94
N LEU A 592 16.19 14.17 26.05
CA LEU A 592 17.05 14.45 27.21
C LEU A 592 16.25 14.59 28.49
N LYS A 593 15.07 15.20 28.44
CA LYS A 593 14.19 15.33 29.60
C LYS A 593 13.69 13.96 30.05
N ASP A 594 13.13 13.17 29.14
CA ASP A 594 12.63 11.82 29.44
C ASP A 594 13.76 10.92 29.98
N TRP A 595 14.98 11.08 29.43
CA TRP A 595 16.18 10.34 29.83
C TRP A 595 16.59 10.64 31.29
N LEU A 596 16.57 11.90 31.69
CA LEU A 596 16.92 12.33 33.05
C LEU A 596 15.81 11.99 34.06
N ASP A 597 14.56 12.05 33.65
CA ASP A 597 13.39 11.75 34.48
C ASP A 597 13.14 10.22 34.64
N ALA A 598 13.82 9.38 33.85
CA ALA A 598 13.65 7.93 33.88
C ALA A 598 13.94 7.36 35.28
N SER A 599 13.03 6.54 35.81
CA SER A 599 13.10 6.02 37.19
C SER A 599 13.90 4.72 37.33
N ASP A 600 14.04 3.94 36.24
CA ASP A 600 14.75 2.68 36.23
C ASP A 600 15.37 2.33 34.85
N GLU A 601 16.19 1.25 34.85
CA GLU A 601 16.87 0.72 33.67
C GLU A 601 15.90 0.37 32.53
N GLN A 602 14.71 -0.11 32.84
CA GLN A 602 13.74 -0.50 31.84
C GLN A 602 13.19 0.73 31.12
N GLU A 603 12.93 1.80 31.85
CA GLU A 603 12.43 3.05 31.30
C GLU A 603 13.46 3.70 30.37
N LEU A 604 14.76 3.61 30.69
CA LEU A 604 15.84 4.05 29.80
C LEU A 604 15.85 3.27 28.46
N LYS A 605 15.66 1.95 28.50
CA LYS A 605 15.54 1.12 27.30
C LYS A 605 14.26 1.42 26.51
N GLU A 606 13.16 1.67 27.21
CA GLU A 606 11.87 2.05 26.62
C GLU A 606 11.96 3.35 25.84
N ILE A 607 12.71 4.35 26.35
CA ILE A 607 12.95 5.62 25.65
C ILE A 607 13.64 5.40 24.30
N LEU A 608 14.56 4.44 24.21
CA LEU A 608 15.25 4.10 22.97
C LEU A 608 14.35 3.32 22.00
N LEU A 609 13.47 2.47 22.51
CA LEU A 609 12.55 1.63 21.70
C LEU A 609 11.27 2.38 21.27
N ARG A 610 11.09 3.61 21.74
CA ARG A 610 9.91 4.44 21.56
C ARG A 610 9.75 4.89 20.11
N ASP A 611 9.08 4.09 19.28
CA ASP A 611 8.72 4.51 17.91
C ASP A 611 7.36 5.20 17.84
N GLU A 612 6.44 4.82 18.72
CA GLU A 612 5.13 5.42 18.96
C GLU A 612 4.73 5.10 20.39
N ARG A 613 3.55 5.41 20.84
CA ARG A 613 3.13 5.25 22.24
C ARG A 613 3.44 3.86 22.79
N PHE A 614 3.98 3.81 24.00
CA PHE A 614 4.27 2.57 24.72
C PHE A 614 3.43 2.45 25.98
N LEU A 615 3.24 1.22 26.45
CA LEU A 615 2.60 0.90 27.72
C LEU A 615 3.48 -0.04 28.51
N SER A 616 3.78 0.32 29.75
CA SER A 616 4.42 -0.57 30.71
C SER A 616 3.36 -1.27 31.57
N LEU A 617 3.19 -2.58 31.36
CA LEU A 617 2.16 -3.38 32.03
C LEU A 617 2.83 -4.39 32.99
N ARG A 618 2.51 -4.33 34.28
CA ARG A 618 2.99 -5.28 35.26
C ARG A 618 1.95 -6.37 35.54
N ILE A 619 2.36 -7.63 35.36
CA ILE A 619 1.48 -8.78 35.58
C ILE A 619 1.40 -9.10 37.04
N ARG A 620 0.21 -9.01 37.66
CA ARG A 620 -0.05 -9.32 39.08
C ARG A 620 -1.34 -10.14 39.25
N ASN A 621 -1.38 -11.02 40.21
CA ASN A 621 -2.54 -11.88 40.48
C ASN A 621 -3.86 -11.13 40.78
N ASN A 622 -3.78 -9.93 41.35
CA ASN A 622 -4.96 -9.18 41.80
C ASN A 622 -5.33 -8.01 40.83
N THR A 623 -4.85 -8.04 39.61
CA THR A 623 -5.12 -7.01 38.58
C THR A 623 -5.74 -7.66 37.34
N PRO A 624 -6.39 -6.88 36.45
CA PRO A 624 -6.90 -7.39 35.18
C PRO A 624 -5.85 -8.08 34.32
N SER A 625 -4.55 -7.75 34.50
CA SER A 625 -3.43 -8.36 33.79
C SER A 625 -3.15 -9.82 34.21
N SER A 626 -3.77 -10.33 35.28
CA SER A 626 -3.65 -11.74 35.72
C SER A 626 -4.08 -12.75 34.65
N VAL A 627 -4.92 -12.35 33.70
CA VAL A 627 -5.36 -13.16 32.56
C VAL A 627 -4.18 -13.64 31.70
N PHE A 628 -3.04 -12.97 31.76
CA PHE A 628 -1.85 -13.33 31.00
C PHE A 628 -0.95 -14.37 31.68
N ILE A 629 -1.14 -14.62 32.97
CA ILE A 629 -0.30 -15.55 33.72
C ILE A 629 -0.44 -16.98 33.17
N GLY A 630 0.68 -17.62 32.88
CA GLY A 630 0.74 -18.97 32.32
C GLY A 630 0.43 -19.12 30.86
N ARG A 631 0.13 -18.03 30.15
CA ARG A 631 -0.10 -18.05 28.70
C ARG A 631 1.16 -17.73 27.92
N SER A 632 1.31 -18.35 26.76
CA SER A 632 2.37 -17.96 25.82
C SER A 632 1.94 -16.72 25.02
N LEU A 633 2.89 -15.89 24.60
CA LEU A 633 2.60 -14.65 23.86
C LEU A 633 1.77 -14.89 22.59
N LYS A 634 2.00 -16.01 21.87
CA LYS A 634 1.22 -16.38 20.70
C LYS A 634 -0.28 -16.62 20.97
N ASP A 635 -0.61 -16.99 22.22
CA ASP A 635 -1.97 -17.31 22.64
C ASP A 635 -2.72 -16.07 23.20
N ILE A 636 -1.99 -14.94 23.32
CA ILE A 636 -2.52 -13.67 23.81
C ILE A 636 -2.95 -12.81 22.61
N ARG A 637 -4.23 -12.43 22.60
CA ARG A 637 -4.75 -11.50 21.60
C ARG A 637 -4.39 -10.07 22.02
N MET A 638 -3.34 -9.52 21.41
CA MET A 638 -3.03 -8.10 21.49
C MET A 638 -3.92 -7.31 20.53
N PRO A 639 -4.25 -6.04 20.82
CA PRO A 639 -4.85 -5.14 19.84
C PRO A 639 -4.00 -5.06 18.57
N GLU A 640 -4.64 -4.78 17.44
CA GLU A 640 -3.94 -4.59 16.17
C GLU A 640 -2.94 -3.44 16.31
N GLY A 641 -1.72 -3.64 15.79
CA GLY A 641 -0.66 -2.64 15.89
C GLY A 641 0.10 -2.63 17.23
N CYS A 642 -0.21 -3.51 18.19
CA CYS A 642 0.52 -3.61 19.46
C CYS A 642 1.40 -4.84 19.54
N LEU A 643 2.64 -4.65 20.04
CA LEU A 643 3.67 -5.68 20.17
C LEU A 643 4.30 -5.60 21.56
N VAL A 644 4.56 -6.76 22.20
CA VAL A 644 5.41 -6.82 23.39
C VAL A 644 6.87 -6.72 22.94
N ALA A 645 7.52 -5.61 23.24
CA ALA A 645 8.92 -5.35 22.85
C ALA A 645 9.92 -5.93 23.83
N LEU A 646 9.60 -5.91 25.14
CA LEU A 646 10.47 -6.38 26.22
C LEU A 646 9.65 -7.04 27.33
N ILE A 647 10.26 -8.03 27.99
CA ILE A 647 9.75 -8.61 29.24
C ILE A 647 10.85 -8.55 30.28
N ARG A 648 10.57 -7.92 31.43
CA ARG A 648 11.48 -7.96 32.57
C ARG A 648 10.97 -8.95 33.64
N ARG A 649 11.79 -9.95 33.97
CA ARG A 649 11.49 -11.01 34.93
C ARG A 649 12.58 -11.09 35.96
N ARG A 650 12.27 -10.80 37.22
CA ARG A 650 13.22 -10.88 38.37
C ARG A 650 14.54 -10.15 38.14
N GLY A 651 14.51 -9.03 37.43
CA GLY A 651 15.71 -8.25 37.11
C GLY A 651 16.39 -8.59 35.77
N GLU A 652 16.04 -9.71 35.16
CA GLU A 652 16.55 -10.09 33.83
C GLU A 652 15.63 -9.61 32.71
N THR A 653 16.21 -9.16 31.63
CA THR A 653 15.48 -8.75 30.42
C THR A 653 15.38 -9.92 29.45
N ILE A 654 14.17 -10.27 29.08
CA ILE A 654 13.85 -11.35 28.12
C ILE A 654 13.36 -10.73 26.82
N VAL A 655 13.99 -11.09 25.72
CA VAL A 655 13.46 -10.79 24.37
C VAL A 655 12.23 -11.69 24.12
N PRO A 656 11.04 -11.11 23.90
CA PRO A 656 9.82 -11.89 23.79
C PRO A 656 9.78 -12.68 22.49
N ARG A 657 9.44 -13.97 22.59
CA ARG A 657 9.17 -14.86 21.46
C ARG A 657 7.75 -15.40 21.58
N GLY A 658 7.15 -15.81 20.47
CA GLY A 658 5.78 -16.33 20.48
C GLY A 658 5.51 -17.43 21.50
N LEU A 659 6.52 -18.27 21.83
CA LEU A 659 6.46 -19.33 22.83
C LEU A 659 6.83 -18.87 24.25
N THR A 660 7.18 -17.61 24.47
CA THR A 660 7.51 -17.08 25.81
C THR A 660 6.24 -17.08 26.65
N VAL A 661 6.29 -17.83 27.76
CA VAL A 661 5.19 -17.92 28.74
C VAL A 661 5.33 -16.78 29.74
N LEU A 662 4.27 -16.02 29.95
CA LEU A 662 4.21 -14.91 30.88
C LEU A 662 3.99 -15.43 32.32
N LEU A 663 4.72 -14.89 33.29
CA LEU A 663 4.65 -15.26 34.69
C LEU A 663 4.19 -14.09 35.55
N GLU A 664 3.75 -14.39 36.76
CA GLU A 664 3.47 -13.36 37.76
C GLU A 664 4.75 -12.59 38.11
N GLY A 665 4.62 -11.26 38.17
CA GLY A 665 5.73 -10.34 38.40
C GLY A 665 6.44 -9.86 37.14
N ASP A 666 6.13 -10.43 35.96
CA ASP A 666 6.66 -9.91 34.70
C ASP A 666 6.21 -8.47 34.45
N ARG A 667 7.12 -7.64 33.97
CA ARG A 667 6.83 -6.30 33.48
C ARG A 667 7.01 -6.31 31.97
N LEU A 668 5.90 -6.08 31.26
CA LEU A 668 5.87 -6.03 29.80
C LEU A 668 6.04 -4.61 29.34
N THR A 669 6.90 -4.38 28.35
CA THR A 669 6.93 -3.15 27.56
C THR A 669 6.21 -3.43 26.25
N ILE A 670 5.06 -2.81 26.07
CA ILE A 670 4.22 -2.96 24.87
C ILE A 670 4.33 -1.67 24.06
N ILE A 671 4.66 -1.78 22.79
CA ILE A 671 4.68 -0.68 21.84
C ILE A 671 3.55 -0.84 20.86
N GLY A 672 2.97 0.26 20.38
CA GLY A 672 1.86 0.20 19.44
C GLY A 672 1.29 1.53 19.06
N ASP A 673 0.24 1.49 18.23
CA ASP A 673 -0.48 2.69 17.86
C ASP A 673 -1.24 3.31 19.06
N ALA A 674 -1.61 4.58 18.92
CA ALA A 674 -2.30 5.32 19.97
C ALA A 674 -3.58 4.64 20.46
N GLN A 675 -4.33 4.02 19.55
CA GLN A 675 -5.63 3.42 19.83
C GLN A 675 -5.48 2.06 20.52
N GLY A 676 -4.50 1.25 20.10
CA GLY A 676 -4.22 -0.03 20.69
C GLY A 676 -3.61 0.09 22.09
N ILE A 677 -2.68 1.04 22.31
CA ILE A 677 -2.11 1.35 23.61
C ILE A 677 -3.17 1.86 24.59
N GLU A 678 -4.06 2.75 24.13
CA GLU A 678 -5.17 3.24 24.97
C GLU A 678 -6.15 2.12 25.36
N GLN A 679 -6.46 1.21 24.43
CA GLN A 679 -7.29 0.02 24.73
C GLN A 679 -6.66 -0.90 25.76
N LEU A 680 -5.34 -1.14 25.66
CA LEU A 680 -4.61 -1.97 26.63
C LEU A 680 -4.52 -1.29 28.00
N ASN A 681 -4.26 0.00 28.02
CA ASN A 681 -4.17 0.79 29.26
C ASN A 681 -5.52 0.78 29.99
N ASN A 682 -6.62 1.05 29.30
CA ASN A 682 -7.97 1.07 29.89
C ASN A 682 -8.46 -0.30 30.35
N LYS A 683 -7.88 -1.39 29.79
CA LYS A 683 -8.34 -2.76 30.09
C LYS A 683 -7.49 -3.46 31.14
N TYR A 684 -6.19 -3.15 31.25
CA TYR A 684 -5.24 -3.94 32.03
C TYR A 684 -4.41 -3.14 33.03
N ASN A 685 -4.37 -1.82 32.95
CA ASN A 685 -3.82 -0.93 33.94
C ASN A 685 -4.95 -0.33 34.81
#